data_b551050f7708b339f7a74ab9d7461a40
#
_entry.id   b551050f7708b339f7a74ab9d7461a40
#
_cell.length_a   1.000
_cell.length_b   1.000
_cell.length_c   1.000
_cell.angle_alpha   90.00
_cell.angle_beta   90.00
_cell.angle_gamma   90.00
#
_symmetry.space_group_name_H-M   'P 1'
#
loop_
_entity.id
_entity.type
_entity.pdbx_description
1 polymer ?
#
loop_
_entity_poly.entity_id
_entity_poly.type
_entity_poly.pdbx_seq_one_letter_code
_entity_poly.pdbx_strand_id
1 'polypeptide(L)'
;RNQFNARTNLDLTLSRLISARLGLSYIKNKYADPNNSYVSGGSDQIIRQLNIVAPWILGRSKDGKSWGTTGDGNPLAWLDSGQTIDRDNHNISATGGIDFHLFDGFTLTANVAYVASLQHYKAFVPFIKYNDHKVSAPNNLDERYYLWTRANFDALANYSKSLGKNNFKALLGWHAEDFFTQYMQGKRKDYPSNDLTDLSAGSSSTQENNGTTAQLRMLSWFGRLNYDFDGKYLLEANFRADASSRFAQGYRWGYFPSFSGAWRLSKEEFMKPLYPVLSDLKVRASWGLLGNQEALNDYYPALNTYNIGATYPFGGALTSGYAQTDLKLNNISWEKSRNVGVGLDFGFFAGQLTGSVDFYARKTTDILMKVDVPSEFPLRPYHANVGAMENKGVEIALNYKTNFGDWTLGVGGNFTYNKNKILNLGANEYMDNGAIRNAVGHSYDTYYIYKADGLFQSKEEADAFVAKYGTPFGSRPQAGDIRYVDVDGDGKINGKDRIFSNSVDPAYTFAMNFNLGWRAFDLSAMFSGVAAASRLYSSEVFGAFGGDTGHPSTEWRDAWSADKPSGKMPRIYLAGQANHNEASSTFWLQDTHYVRLKNLQLGYTLPKSLLKNLGVSSLRVYYSGENLFTLDNMRGNIDPEATSQRLSSYPLLRTHSFGLNVSF
;
A
#
# COMPACT_ATOMS: atom_id res chain seq x y z
N ARG A 1 -11.69 -15.80 -10.25
CA ARG A 1 -11.91 -14.45 -10.78
C ARG A 1 -12.29 -14.55 -12.26
N ASN A 2 -13.40 -13.91 -12.65
CA ASN A 2 -13.81 -13.76 -14.04
C ASN A 2 -13.88 -12.26 -14.35
N GLN A 3 -13.35 -11.86 -15.51
CA GLN A 3 -13.35 -10.45 -15.93
C GLN A 3 -13.81 -10.37 -17.39
N PHE A 4 -14.70 -9.42 -17.66
CA PHE A 4 -15.10 -9.02 -18.98
C PHE A 4 -14.89 -7.50 -19.13
N ASN A 5 -14.29 -7.07 -20.24
CA ASN A 5 -14.12 -5.65 -20.55
C ASN A 5 -14.52 -5.39 -22.01
N ALA A 6 -15.23 -4.28 -22.19
CA ALA A 6 -15.50 -3.69 -23.49
C ALA A 6 -15.12 -2.22 -23.45
N ARG A 7 -14.45 -1.75 -24.50
CA ARG A 7 -14.07 -0.35 -24.64
C ARG A 7 -14.24 0.12 -26.07
N THR A 8 -14.80 1.32 -26.22
CA THR A 8 -14.90 2.01 -27.49
C THR A 8 -14.39 3.42 -27.34
N ASN A 9 -13.54 3.87 -28.26
CA ASN A 9 -13.12 5.26 -28.38
C ASN A 9 -13.44 5.71 -29.80
N LEU A 10 -13.95 6.93 -29.92
CA LEU A 10 -14.29 7.55 -31.16
C LEU A 10 -13.75 8.97 -31.19
N ASP A 11 -12.87 9.25 -32.15
CA ASP A 11 -12.35 10.58 -32.45
C ASP A 11 -12.96 11.07 -33.75
N LEU A 12 -13.58 12.24 -33.70
CA LEU A 12 -14.32 12.85 -34.79
C LEU A 12 -13.71 14.21 -35.13
N THR A 13 -13.35 14.41 -36.37
CA THR A 13 -13.05 15.73 -36.93
C THR A 13 -14.29 16.24 -37.64
N LEU A 14 -15.07 17.09 -36.94
CA LEU A 14 -16.35 17.61 -37.48
C LEU A 14 -16.12 18.73 -38.48
N SER A 15 -15.10 19.54 -38.27
CA SER A 15 -14.68 20.60 -39.17
C SER A 15 -13.22 20.97 -38.89
N ARG A 16 -12.66 21.95 -39.63
CA ARG A 16 -11.33 22.52 -39.34
C ARG A 16 -11.27 23.21 -37.96
N LEU A 17 -12.42 23.63 -37.44
CA LEU A 17 -12.54 24.37 -36.20
C LEU A 17 -12.96 23.48 -35.02
N ILE A 18 -13.54 22.29 -35.27
CA ILE A 18 -14.16 21.49 -34.22
C ILE A 18 -13.74 20.03 -34.35
N SER A 19 -13.19 19.49 -33.29
CA SER A 19 -13.00 18.05 -33.10
C SER A 19 -13.70 17.57 -31.84
N ALA A 20 -14.16 16.31 -31.83
CA ALA A 20 -14.85 15.71 -30.68
C ALA A 20 -14.28 14.33 -30.38
N ARG A 21 -14.32 13.96 -29.12
CA ARG A 21 -13.86 12.65 -28.60
C ARG A 21 -14.95 12.05 -27.77
N LEU A 22 -15.19 10.77 -27.94
CA LEU A 22 -16.13 10.00 -27.14
C LEU A 22 -15.44 8.72 -26.71
N GLY A 23 -15.58 8.37 -25.45
CA GLY A 23 -15.05 7.12 -24.88
C GLY A 23 -16.11 6.44 -24.02
N LEU A 24 -16.31 5.15 -24.22
CA LEU A 24 -17.15 4.32 -23.39
C LEU A 24 -16.38 3.09 -22.96
N SER A 25 -16.38 2.78 -21.68
CA SER A 25 -15.74 1.60 -21.12
C SER A 25 -16.68 0.92 -20.11
N TYR A 26 -16.78 -0.39 -20.21
CA TYR A 26 -17.47 -1.23 -19.26
C TYR A 26 -16.56 -2.36 -18.81
N ILE A 27 -16.45 -2.55 -17.50
CA ILE A 27 -15.66 -3.62 -16.90
C ILE A 27 -16.53 -4.34 -15.88
N LYS A 28 -16.72 -5.64 -16.08
CA LYS A 28 -17.32 -6.53 -15.09
C LYS A 28 -16.25 -7.42 -14.48
N ASN A 29 -16.20 -7.45 -13.14
CA ASN A 29 -15.32 -8.33 -12.40
C ASN A 29 -16.15 -9.13 -11.39
N LYS A 30 -16.09 -10.46 -11.49
CA LYS A 30 -16.65 -11.35 -10.48
C LYS A 30 -15.53 -12.04 -9.71
N TYR A 31 -15.57 -11.93 -8.38
CA TYR A 31 -14.66 -12.59 -7.45
C TYR A 31 -15.48 -13.52 -6.55
N ALA A 32 -14.90 -14.66 -6.23
CA ALA A 32 -15.41 -15.55 -5.22
C ALA A 32 -14.22 -15.98 -4.37
N ASP A 33 -14.23 -15.60 -3.10
CA ASP A 33 -13.23 -15.99 -2.12
C ASP A 33 -13.87 -17.04 -1.17
N PRO A 34 -13.14 -18.06 -0.71
CA PRO A 34 -13.66 -18.97 0.29
C PRO A 34 -14.13 -18.22 1.53
N ASN A 35 -15.32 -18.53 2.02
CA ASN A 35 -15.80 -17.97 3.28
C ASN A 35 -15.35 -18.84 4.46
N ASN A 36 -15.40 -18.31 5.66
CA ASN A 36 -15.11 -19.01 6.90
C ASN A 36 -16.03 -18.50 8.02
N SER A 37 -16.12 -19.25 9.09
CA SER A 37 -16.95 -18.91 10.24
C SER A 37 -16.29 -17.94 11.21
N TYR A 38 -15.07 -17.50 10.93
CA TYR A 38 -14.33 -16.57 11.74
C TYR A 38 -14.50 -15.13 11.24
N VAL A 39 -14.35 -14.15 12.11
CA VAL A 39 -14.80 -12.77 11.92
C VAL A 39 -14.18 -12.03 10.72
N SER A 40 -12.99 -12.38 10.30
CA SER A 40 -12.24 -11.61 9.28
C SER A 40 -12.38 -12.07 7.84
N GLY A 41 -13.18 -13.10 7.57
CA GLY A 41 -13.54 -13.53 6.22
C GLY A 41 -12.39 -13.84 5.25
N GLY A 42 -12.69 -14.62 4.22
CA GLY A 42 -11.83 -14.82 3.06
C GLY A 42 -10.61 -15.71 3.26
N SER A 43 -9.78 -15.73 2.22
CA SER A 43 -8.58 -16.56 2.13
C SER A 43 -7.51 -16.26 3.16
N ASP A 44 -7.44 -15.00 3.66
CA ASP A 44 -6.43 -14.58 4.64
C ASP A 44 -6.48 -15.42 5.92
N GLN A 45 -7.68 -15.71 6.43
CA GLN A 45 -7.83 -16.52 7.62
C GLN A 45 -7.47 -17.99 7.36
N ILE A 46 -7.75 -18.51 6.17
CA ILE A 46 -7.36 -19.87 5.78
C ILE A 46 -5.83 -19.96 5.75
N ILE A 47 -5.16 -19.01 5.12
CA ILE A 47 -3.69 -18.97 5.05
C ILE A 47 -3.06 -18.84 6.43
N ARG A 48 -3.63 -17.97 7.28
CA ARG A 48 -3.18 -17.86 8.67
C ARG A 48 -3.27 -19.22 9.38
N GLN A 49 -4.41 -19.91 9.27
CA GLN A 49 -4.59 -21.22 9.91
C GLN A 49 -3.60 -22.26 9.40
N LEU A 50 -3.31 -22.30 8.09
CA LEU A 50 -2.28 -23.19 7.53
C LEU A 50 -0.90 -22.97 8.15
N ASN A 51 -0.60 -21.74 8.56
CA ASN A 51 0.70 -21.40 9.16
C ASN A 51 0.76 -21.64 10.67
N ILE A 52 -0.37 -21.67 11.38
CA ILE A 52 -0.37 -21.70 12.86
C ILE A 52 -1.03 -22.94 13.49
N VAL A 53 -1.86 -23.68 12.75
CA VAL A 53 -2.53 -24.89 13.30
C VAL A 53 -1.49 -25.91 13.74
N ALA A 54 -1.59 -26.33 14.97
CA ALA A 54 -0.65 -27.30 15.52
C ALA A 54 -0.73 -28.65 14.78
N PRO A 55 0.41 -29.34 14.51
CA PRO A 55 0.45 -30.53 13.66
C PRO A 55 -0.30 -31.75 14.23
N TRP A 56 -0.63 -31.76 15.51
CA TRP A 56 -1.47 -32.79 16.14
C TRP A 56 -2.98 -32.57 15.97
N ILE A 57 -3.40 -31.41 15.47
CA ILE A 57 -4.80 -31.14 15.13
C ILE A 57 -5.13 -31.83 13.81
N LEU A 58 -6.03 -32.80 13.84
CA LEU A 58 -6.42 -33.52 12.64
C LEU A 58 -7.17 -32.61 11.65
N GLY A 59 -6.79 -32.63 10.40
CA GLY A 59 -7.57 -32.00 9.34
C GLY A 59 -8.97 -32.60 9.26
N ARG A 60 -9.06 -33.95 9.15
CA ARG A 60 -10.31 -34.73 9.10
C ARG A 60 -10.12 -36.04 9.85
N SER A 61 -11.16 -36.57 10.50
CA SER A 61 -11.16 -37.89 11.12
C SER A 61 -11.01 -38.99 10.08
N LYS A 62 -10.57 -40.17 10.51
CA LYS A 62 -10.38 -41.34 9.61
C LYS A 62 -11.67 -41.81 8.94
N ASP A 63 -12.80 -41.69 9.61
CA ASP A 63 -14.13 -42.02 9.09
C ASP A 63 -14.72 -40.89 8.22
N GLY A 64 -14.03 -39.76 8.08
CA GLY A 64 -14.47 -38.64 7.29
C GLY A 64 -15.63 -37.80 7.86
N LYS A 65 -16.11 -38.11 9.08
CA LYS A 65 -17.33 -37.52 9.64
C LYS A 65 -17.11 -36.33 10.54
N SER A 66 -15.88 -36.09 10.99
CA SER A 66 -15.55 -35.00 11.91
C SER A 66 -14.23 -34.35 11.58
N TRP A 67 -14.01 -33.20 12.17
CA TRP A 67 -12.85 -32.35 11.96
C TRP A 67 -12.16 -32.08 13.30
N GLY A 68 -10.84 -32.10 13.31
CA GLY A 68 -10.09 -31.51 14.41
C GLY A 68 -10.32 -29.99 14.43
N THR A 69 -10.31 -29.39 15.60
CA THR A 69 -10.61 -27.95 15.72
C THR A 69 -9.62 -27.21 16.57
N THR A 70 -9.32 -25.99 16.14
CA THR A 70 -8.71 -24.94 16.97
C THR A 70 -9.80 -24.06 17.58
N GLY A 71 -9.42 -23.05 18.33
CA GLY A 71 -10.34 -21.99 18.78
C GLY A 71 -11.13 -21.36 17.63
N ASP A 72 -10.50 -21.19 16.47
CA ASP A 72 -11.08 -20.55 15.28
C ASP A 72 -11.92 -21.48 14.41
N GLY A 73 -11.75 -22.80 14.50
CA GLY A 73 -12.40 -23.80 13.66
C GLY A 73 -11.41 -24.66 12.87
N ASN A 74 -11.77 -25.02 11.63
CA ASN A 74 -10.93 -25.86 10.77
C ASN A 74 -10.99 -25.37 9.30
N PRO A 75 -9.86 -25.01 8.67
CA PRO A 75 -9.83 -24.48 7.31
C PRO A 75 -10.30 -25.46 6.25
N LEU A 76 -10.10 -26.77 6.44
CA LEU A 76 -10.62 -27.79 5.49
C LEU A 76 -12.14 -27.87 5.56
N ALA A 77 -12.74 -27.76 6.75
CA ALA A 77 -14.20 -27.73 6.90
C ALA A 77 -14.81 -26.47 6.25
N TRP A 78 -14.13 -25.33 6.32
CA TRP A 78 -14.56 -24.11 5.63
C TRP A 78 -14.55 -24.29 4.11
N LEU A 79 -13.48 -24.87 3.55
CA LEU A 79 -13.38 -25.16 2.12
C LEU A 79 -14.41 -26.19 1.67
N ASP A 80 -14.61 -27.25 2.44
CA ASP A 80 -15.61 -28.31 2.16
C ASP A 80 -17.06 -27.79 2.19
N SER A 81 -17.34 -26.72 2.93
CA SER A 81 -18.66 -26.11 2.95
C SER A 81 -19.07 -25.50 1.59
N GLY A 82 -18.09 -25.23 0.71
CA GLY A 82 -18.30 -24.66 -0.62
C GLY A 82 -18.81 -23.22 -0.62
N GLN A 83 -18.97 -22.59 0.53
CA GLN A 83 -19.50 -21.23 0.63
C GLN A 83 -18.43 -20.20 0.33
N THR A 84 -18.83 -19.14 -0.37
CA THR A 84 -17.94 -18.07 -0.83
C THR A 84 -18.41 -16.70 -0.39
N ILE A 85 -17.47 -15.77 -0.37
CA ILE A 85 -17.72 -14.32 -0.38
C ILE A 85 -17.70 -13.89 -1.84
N ASP A 86 -18.86 -13.61 -2.38
CA ASP A 86 -19.01 -13.17 -3.77
C ASP A 86 -18.99 -11.65 -3.87
N ARG A 87 -18.26 -11.13 -4.85
CA ARG A 87 -18.24 -9.73 -5.23
C ARG A 87 -18.45 -9.63 -6.72
N ASP A 88 -19.57 -9.04 -7.14
CA ASP A 88 -19.86 -8.72 -8.54
C ASP A 88 -19.75 -7.21 -8.74
N ASN A 89 -18.72 -6.78 -9.46
CA ASN A 89 -18.37 -5.37 -9.65
C ASN A 89 -18.64 -4.98 -11.10
N HIS A 90 -19.40 -3.91 -11.28
CA HIS A 90 -19.69 -3.30 -12.57
C HIS A 90 -19.13 -1.88 -12.58
N ASN A 91 -18.17 -1.61 -13.45
CA ASN A 91 -17.59 -0.29 -13.64
C ASN A 91 -17.94 0.24 -15.04
N ILE A 92 -18.58 1.40 -15.08
CA ILE A 92 -18.95 2.11 -16.31
C ILE A 92 -18.19 3.43 -16.31
N SER A 93 -17.55 3.74 -17.42
CA SER A 93 -16.90 5.04 -17.63
C SER A 93 -17.33 5.59 -19.00
N ALA A 94 -17.88 6.78 -18.99
CA ALA A 94 -18.24 7.53 -20.18
C ALA A 94 -17.48 8.86 -20.18
N THR A 95 -16.79 9.17 -21.27
CA THR A 95 -16.05 10.43 -21.44
C THR A 95 -16.45 11.10 -22.74
N GLY A 96 -16.55 12.42 -22.72
CA GLY A 96 -16.79 13.25 -23.90
C GLY A 96 -15.89 14.46 -23.88
N GLY A 97 -15.41 14.88 -25.04
CA GLY A 97 -14.59 16.08 -25.19
C GLY A 97 -14.88 16.77 -26.51
N ILE A 98 -14.86 18.10 -26.49
CA ILE A 98 -14.96 18.94 -27.69
C ILE A 98 -13.82 19.95 -27.65
N ASP A 99 -13.07 20.03 -28.74
CA ASP A 99 -12.03 21.03 -28.96
C ASP A 99 -12.48 22.03 -30.04
N PHE A 100 -12.36 23.32 -29.71
CA PHE A 100 -12.62 24.44 -30.62
C PHE A 100 -11.27 25.09 -30.96
N HIS A 101 -10.81 24.91 -32.20
CA HIS A 101 -9.59 25.52 -32.77
C HIS A 101 -9.93 26.89 -33.35
N LEU A 102 -9.94 27.94 -32.51
CA LEU A 102 -10.47 29.25 -32.90
C LEU A 102 -9.54 30.03 -33.81
N PHE A 103 -8.24 29.97 -33.56
CA PHE A 103 -7.18 30.57 -34.37
C PHE A 103 -5.86 29.85 -34.13
N ASP A 104 -4.83 30.17 -34.91
CA ASP A 104 -3.54 29.50 -34.84
C ASP A 104 -2.93 29.55 -33.43
N GLY A 105 -2.68 28.37 -32.88
CA GLY A 105 -2.13 28.15 -31.54
C GLY A 105 -3.15 28.26 -30.41
N PHE A 106 -4.43 28.59 -30.63
CA PHE A 106 -5.42 28.70 -29.56
C PHE A 106 -6.53 27.64 -29.67
N THR A 107 -6.72 26.89 -28.60
CA THR A 107 -7.76 25.85 -28.53
C THR A 107 -8.53 25.99 -27.19
N LEU A 108 -9.86 25.98 -27.29
CA LEU A 108 -10.76 25.82 -26.17
C LEU A 108 -11.23 24.36 -26.13
N THR A 109 -11.13 23.74 -24.96
CA THR A 109 -11.55 22.34 -24.75
C THR A 109 -12.61 22.29 -23.66
N ALA A 110 -13.70 21.57 -23.90
CA ALA A 110 -14.66 21.19 -22.86
C ALA A 110 -14.67 19.66 -22.75
N ASN A 111 -14.43 19.12 -21.54
CA ASN A 111 -14.48 17.70 -21.27
C ASN A 111 -15.55 17.40 -20.22
N VAL A 112 -16.22 16.27 -20.39
CA VAL A 112 -17.06 15.65 -19.36
C VAL A 112 -16.62 14.22 -19.15
N ALA A 113 -16.64 13.77 -17.92
CA ALA A 113 -16.41 12.37 -17.58
C ALA A 113 -17.41 11.93 -16.50
N TYR A 114 -17.99 10.77 -16.70
CA TYR A 114 -18.85 10.13 -15.73
C TYR A 114 -18.38 8.72 -15.46
N VAL A 115 -18.11 8.40 -14.22
CA VAL A 115 -17.72 7.06 -13.79
C VAL A 115 -18.73 6.59 -12.74
N ALA A 116 -19.24 5.37 -12.92
CA ALA A 116 -20.10 4.71 -11.95
C ALA A 116 -19.54 3.32 -11.64
N SER A 117 -19.50 2.96 -10.36
CA SER A 117 -19.17 1.62 -9.89
C SER A 117 -20.30 1.09 -9.02
N LEU A 118 -20.81 -0.06 -9.39
CA LEU A 118 -21.76 -0.83 -8.59
C LEU A 118 -21.05 -2.10 -8.12
N GLN A 119 -21.15 -2.39 -6.84
CA GLN A 119 -20.69 -3.65 -6.27
C GLN A 119 -21.84 -4.32 -5.54
N HIS A 120 -22.14 -5.55 -5.92
CA HIS A 120 -22.93 -6.48 -5.12
C HIS A 120 -21.98 -7.39 -4.36
N TYR A 121 -22.07 -7.35 -3.04
CA TYR A 121 -21.31 -8.20 -2.11
C TYR A 121 -22.28 -9.15 -1.42
N LYS A 122 -21.98 -10.44 -1.44
CA LYS A 122 -22.76 -11.48 -0.78
C LYS A 122 -21.83 -12.42 -0.02
N ALA A 123 -21.98 -12.51 1.30
CA ALA A 123 -21.20 -13.39 2.15
C ALA A 123 -22.13 -14.23 3.02
N PHE A 124 -22.15 -15.52 2.74
CA PHE A 124 -22.88 -16.49 3.56
C PHE A 124 -21.90 -17.25 4.44
N VAL A 125 -22.13 -17.22 5.76
CA VAL A 125 -21.40 -18.03 6.74
C VAL A 125 -22.21 -19.29 7.02
N PRO A 126 -21.69 -20.49 6.70
CA PRO A 126 -22.45 -21.72 6.85
C PRO A 126 -22.53 -22.19 8.31
N PHE A 127 -23.58 -22.93 8.64
CA PHE A 127 -23.55 -23.80 9.81
C PHE A 127 -22.59 -24.96 9.55
N ILE A 128 -21.61 -25.18 10.43
CA ILE A 128 -20.65 -26.27 10.34
C ILE A 128 -20.63 -27.01 11.68
N LYS A 129 -20.96 -28.28 11.66
CA LYS A 129 -20.69 -29.19 12.80
C LYS A 129 -19.31 -29.81 12.60
N TYR A 130 -18.32 -29.30 13.34
CA TYR A 130 -16.96 -29.84 13.27
C TYR A 130 -16.85 -31.22 13.93
N ASN A 131 -17.42 -31.37 15.12
CA ASN A 131 -17.47 -32.57 15.91
C ASN A 131 -18.56 -32.45 16.98
N ASP A 132 -18.65 -33.40 17.92
CA ASP A 132 -19.68 -33.35 18.97
C ASP A 132 -19.48 -32.27 20.02
N HIS A 133 -18.31 -31.62 20.05
CA HIS A 133 -17.95 -30.60 21.01
C HIS A 133 -17.93 -29.20 20.42
N LYS A 134 -17.88 -29.08 19.08
CA LYS A 134 -17.75 -27.77 18.41
C LYS A 134 -18.60 -27.66 17.16
N VAL A 135 -19.35 -26.56 17.13
CA VAL A 135 -20.13 -26.13 15.97
C VAL A 135 -19.84 -24.65 15.65
N SER A 136 -19.96 -24.29 14.39
CA SER A 136 -20.10 -22.91 13.95
C SER A 136 -21.56 -22.61 13.71
N ALA A 137 -22.15 -21.79 14.55
CA ALA A 137 -23.57 -21.45 14.51
C ALA A 137 -23.78 -20.03 15.10
N PRO A 138 -24.85 -19.33 14.72
CA PRO A 138 -25.77 -19.66 13.64
C PRO A 138 -25.15 -19.38 12.26
N ASN A 139 -25.69 -20.02 11.20
CA ASN A 139 -25.43 -19.57 9.84
C ASN A 139 -26.01 -18.16 9.64
N ASN A 140 -25.36 -17.38 8.78
CA ASN A 140 -25.78 -16.00 8.55
C ASN A 140 -25.42 -15.53 7.14
N LEU A 141 -26.19 -14.57 6.65
CA LEU A 141 -25.95 -13.85 5.40
C LEU A 141 -25.70 -12.37 5.69
N ASP A 142 -24.69 -11.84 5.02
CA ASP A 142 -24.44 -10.41 4.91
C ASP A 142 -24.45 -10.04 3.42
N GLU A 143 -25.44 -9.26 3.01
CA GLU A 143 -25.62 -8.84 1.63
C GLU A 143 -25.58 -7.33 1.54
N ARG A 144 -24.76 -6.80 0.61
CA ARG A 144 -24.49 -5.36 0.51
C ARG A 144 -24.48 -4.90 -0.92
N TYR A 145 -24.96 -3.68 -1.12
CA TYR A 145 -24.89 -2.95 -2.37
C TYR A 145 -24.15 -1.64 -2.17
N TYR A 146 -23.12 -1.43 -2.96
CA TYR A 146 -22.34 -0.18 -2.99
C TYR A 146 -22.51 0.46 -4.35
N LEU A 147 -22.86 1.73 -4.35
CA LEU A 147 -22.81 2.59 -5.53
C LEU A 147 -21.89 3.75 -5.23
N TRP A 148 -20.94 4.02 -6.11
CA TRP A 148 -20.30 5.31 -6.15
C TRP A 148 -20.27 5.85 -7.57
N THR A 149 -20.43 7.16 -7.70
CA THR A 149 -20.36 7.88 -8.97
C THR A 149 -19.44 9.08 -8.84
N ARG A 150 -18.79 9.40 -9.94
CA ARG A 150 -17.98 10.62 -10.08
C ARG A 150 -18.29 11.27 -11.40
N ALA A 151 -18.75 12.50 -11.37
CA ALA A 151 -18.95 13.36 -12.52
C ALA A 151 -17.91 14.48 -12.52
N ASN A 152 -17.18 14.62 -13.62
CA ASN A 152 -16.18 15.67 -13.80
C ASN A 152 -16.56 16.53 -15.00
N PHE A 153 -16.27 17.82 -14.88
CA PHE A 153 -16.31 18.76 -15.99
C PHE A 153 -15.03 19.60 -15.99
N ASP A 154 -14.42 19.71 -17.18
CA ASP A 154 -13.24 20.57 -17.40
C ASP A 154 -13.50 21.55 -18.53
N ALA A 155 -13.13 22.81 -18.33
CA ALA A 155 -13.04 23.81 -19.38
C ALA A 155 -11.60 24.34 -19.44
N LEU A 156 -10.96 24.20 -20.60
CA LEU A 156 -9.54 24.50 -20.77
C LEU A 156 -9.34 25.49 -21.93
N ALA A 157 -8.53 26.51 -21.73
CA ALA A 157 -8.05 27.40 -22.76
C ALA A 157 -6.53 27.22 -22.92
N ASN A 158 -6.11 26.74 -24.07
CA ASN A 158 -4.71 26.50 -24.41
C ASN A 158 -4.26 27.49 -25.48
N TYR A 159 -3.11 28.11 -25.26
CA TYR A 159 -2.47 28.96 -26.26
C TYR A 159 -1.00 28.59 -26.41
N SER A 160 -0.53 28.44 -27.62
CA SER A 160 0.87 28.19 -27.94
C SER A 160 1.33 29.10 -29.09
N LYS A 161 2.50 29.74 -28.93
CA LYS A 161 3.08 30.62 -29.93
C LYS A 161 4.59 30.49 -29.94
N SER A 162 5.14 30.32 -31.15
CA SER A 162 6.59 30.39 -31.40
C SER A 162 6.93 31.66 -32.11
N LEU A 163 7.88 32.43 -31.60
CA LEU A 163 8.39 33.69 -32.12
C LEU A 163 9.91 33.58 -32.24
N GLY A 164 10.38 33.10 -33.40
CA GLY A 164 11.79 32.79 -33.61
C GLY A 164 12.26 31.71 -32.61
N LYS A 165 13.20 32.07 -31.73
CA LYS A 165 13.71 31.17 -30.70
C LYS A 165 12.87 31.11 -29.42
N ASN A 166 11.84 31.92 -29.34
CA ASN A 166 11.00 32.01 -28.13
C ASN A 166 9.72 31.17 -28.34
N ASN A 167 9.49 30.20 -27.45
CA ASN A 167 8.29 29.36 -27.44
C ASN A 167 7.52 29.64 -26.15
N PHE A 168 6.25 30.03 -26.30
CA PHE A 168 5.33 30.29 -25.19
C PHE A 168 4.19 29.29 -25.23
N LYS A 169 3.81 28.74 -24.06
CA LYS A 169 2.57 27.99 -23.91
C LYS A 169 1.87 28.49 -22.66
N ALA A 170 0.57 28.73 -22.79
CA ALA A 170 -0.28 29.12 -21.67
C ALA A 170 -1.49 28.18 -21.61
N LEU A 171 -1.88 27.81 -20.42
CA LEU A 171 -3.09 27.06 -20.10
C LEU A 171 -3.83 27.78 -18.99
N LEU A 172 -5.15 27.98 -19.18
CA LEU A 172 -6.09 28.33 -18.12
C LEU A 172 -7.15 27.24 -18.08
N GLY A 173 -7.45 26.74 -16.88
CA GLY A 173 -8.39 25.66 -16.67
C GLY A 173 -9.36 25.93 -15.52
N TRP A 174 -10.56 25.42 -15.68
CA TRP A 174 -11.58 25.31 -14.65
C TRP A 174 -12.04 23.86 -14.56
N HIS A 175 -12.18 23.35 -13.34
CA HIS A 175 -12.59 21.97 -13.08
C HIS A 175 -13.67 21.95 -12.01
N ALA A 176 -14.67 21.10 -12.20
CA ALA A 176 -15.70 20.78 -11.21
C ALA A 176 -15.84 19.27 -11.08
N GLU A 177 -15.92 18.78 -9.86
CA GLU A 177 -16.14 17.37 -9.55
C GLU A 177 -17.31 17.21 -8.59
N ASP A 178 -18.18 16.23 -8.84
CA ASP A 178 -19.22 15.75 -7.93
C ASP A 178 -19.01 14.24 -7.71
N PHE A 179 -18.67 13.87 -6.50
CA PHE A 179 -18.52 12.49 -6.07
C PHE A 179 -19.66 12.13 -5.11
N PHE A 180 -20.37 11.05 -5.42
CA PHE A 180 -21.46 10.52 -4.61
C PHE A 180 -21.22 9.06 -4.27
N THR A 181 -21.52 8.66 -3.05
CA THR A 181 -21.49 7.27 -2.61
C THR A 181 -22.73 6.89 -1.84
N GLN A 182 -23.22 5.68 -2.07
CA GLN A 182 -24.34 5.08 -1.37
C GLN A 182 -23.99 3.65 -1.00
N TYR A 183 -24.40 3.27 0.20
CA TYR A 183 -24.22 1.94 0.75
C TYR A 183 -25.54 1.47 1.35
N MET A 184 -25.89 0.20 1.08
CA MET A 184 -27.02 -0.51 1.68
C MET A 184 -26.59 -1.89 2.11
N GLN A 185 -27.08 -2.36 3.24
CA GLN A 185 -26.79 -3.68 3.80
C GLN A 185 -28.06 -4.30 4.38
N GLY A 186 -28.23 -5.60 4.12
CA GLY A 186 -29.18 -6.47 4.81
C GLY A 186 -28.46 -7.66 5.42
N LYS A 187 -28.84 -8.04 6.63
CA LYS A 187 -28.34 -9.25 7.31
C LYS A 187 -29.47 -10.04 7.90
N ARG A 188 -29.32 -11.35 7.89
CA ARG A 188 -30.13 -12.30 8.68
C ARG A 188 -29.31 -13.49 9.12
N LYS A 189 -29.78 -14.17 10.17
CA LYS A 189 -29.21 -15.39 10.76
C LYS A 189 -30.28 -16.48 10.81
N ASP A 190 -29.89 -17.65 11.29
CA ASP A 190 -30.77 -18.79 11.53
C ASP A 190 -31.50 -19.24 10.26
N TYR A 191 -30.71 -19.58 9.23
CA TYR A 191 -31.21 -20.18 8.00
C TYR A 191 -31.50 -21.67 8.20
N PRO A 192 -32.61 -22.19 7.62
CA PRO A 192 -32.99 -23.62 7.79
C PRO A 192 -32.02 -24.57 7.10
N SER A 193 -31.28 -24.13 6.11
CA SER A 193 -30.23 -24.91 5.39
C SER A 193 -29.13 -23.96 4.93
N ASN A 194 -27.92 -24.50 4.74
CA ASN A 194 -26.81 -23.77 4.10
C ASN A 194 -27.02 -23.56 2.60
N ASP A 195 -27.97 -24.26 1.98
CA ASP A 195 -28.27 -24.15 0.54
C ASP A 195 -29.20 -22.97 0.24
N LEU A 196 -29.91 -22.47 1.27
CA LEU A 196 -30.83 -21.34 1.14
C LEU A 196 -30.10 -20.05 1.52
N THR A 197 -29.59 -19.37 0.51
CA THR A 197 -28.76 -18.16 0.72
C THR A 197 -29.46 -16.86 0.29
N ASP A 198 -30.80 -16.85 0.19
CA ASP A 198 -31.54 -15.63 -0.06
C ASP A 198 -31.88 -14.92 1.26
N LEU A 199 -31.80 -13.58 1.25
CA LEU A 199 -31.98 -12.79 2.47
C LEU A 199 -33.32 -13.09 3.17
N SER A 200 -34.38 -13.35 2.39
CA SER A 200 -35.73 -13.68 2.92
C SER A 200 -35.83 -15.03 3.62
N ALA A 201 -34.91 -15.97 3.36
CA ALA A 201 -34.92 -17.31 3.95
C ALA A 201 -34.42 -17.37 5.41
N GLY A 202 -33.66 -16.36 5.85
CA GLY A 202 -33.24 -16.25 7.24
C GLY A 202 -34.37 -15.82 8.17
N SER A 203 -34.19 -16.05 9.47
CA SER A 203 -35.20 -15.69 10.48
C SER A 203 -35.51 -14.20 10.46
N SER A 204 -36.79 -13.85 10.43
CA SER A 204 -37.24 -12.45 10.47
C SER A 204 -36.93 -11.77 11.81
N SER A 205 -36.78 -12.53 12.91
CA SER A 205 -36.42 -12.00 14.22
C SER A 205 -34.95 -11.52 14.29
N THR A 206 -34.10 -11.91 13.34
CA THR A 206 -32.69 -11.57 13.29
C THR A 206 -32.35 -10.55 12.19
N GLN A 207 -33.37 -9.94 11.60
CA GLN A 207 -33.16 -8.96 10.53
C GLN A 207 -32.42 -7.73 11.02
N GLU A 208 -31.38 -7.38 10.30
CA GLU A 208 -30.59 -6.14 10.48
C GLU A 208 -30.52 -5.42 9.15
N ASN A 209 -30.61 -4.11 9.14
CA ASN A 209 -30.35 -3.28 7.98
C ASN A 209 -29.45 -2.11 8.33
N ASN A 210 -28.70 -1.62 7.36
CA ASN A 210 -27.89 -0.43 7.48
C ASN A 210 -27.78 0.25 6.11
N GLY A 211 -27.51 1.55 6.11
CA GLY A 211 -27.29 2.29 4.87
C GLY A 211 -26.90 3.73 5.15
N THR A 212 -26.13 4.27 4.21
CA THR A 212 -25.69 5.67 4.27
C THR A 212 -25.41 6.20 2.87
N THR A 213 -25.46 7.53 2.76
CA THR A 213 -25.02 8.26 1.57
C THR A 213 -24.03 9.35 1.96
N ALA A 214 -23.09 9.65 1.08
CA ALA A 214 -22.20 10.78 1.25
C ALA A 214 -21.89 11.42 -0.11
N GLN A 215 -21.56 12.71 -0.09
CA GLN A 215 -21.26 13.50 -1.27
C GLN A 215 -20.06 14.41 -1.00
N LEU A 216 -19.16 14.48 -1.98
CA LEU A 216 -18.00 15.37 -1.96
C LEU A 216 -18.01 16.17 -3.26
N ARG A 217 -17.80 17.48 -3.18
CA ARG A 217 -17.68 18.38 -4.32
C ARG A 217 -16.37 19.13 -4.30
N MET A 218 -15.77 19.24 -5.48
CA MET A 218 -14.58 20.06 -5.69
C MET A 218 -14.81 21.06 -6.80
N LEU A 219 -14.18 22.22 -6.64
CA LEU A 219 -14.10 23.25 -7.66
C LEU A 219 -12.67 23.77 -7.73
N SER A 220 -12.11 23.87 -8.93
CA SER A 220 -10.73 24.29 -9.11
C SER A 220 -10.57 25.27 -10.24
N TRP A 221 -9.66 26.25 -10.03
CA TRP A 221 -9.07 27.06 -11.06
C TRP A 221 -7.60 26.78 -11.14
N PHE A 222 -7.06 26.66 -12.35
CA PHE A 222 -5.63 26.42 -12.51
C PHE A 222 -5.10 27.06 -13.78
N GLY A 223 -3.81 27.37 -13.76
CA GLY A 223 -3.11 27.93 -14.90
C GLY A 223 -1.66 27.46 -14.96
N ARG A 224 -1.13 27.44 -16.17
CA ARG A 224 0.27 27.11 -16.46
C ARG A 224 0.81 28.05 -17.52
N LEU A 225 2.03 28.50 -17.28
CA LEU A 225 2.83 29.26 -18.25
C LEU A 225 4.15 28.51 -18.47
N ASN A 226 4.47 28.21 -19.71
CA ASN A 226 5.75 27.65 -20.12
C ASN A 226 6.47 28.64 -21.05
N TYR A 227 7.75 28.81 -20.84
CA TYR A 227 8.64 29.56 -21.69
C TYR A 227 9.88 28.73 -22.02
N ASP A 228 10.19 28.63 -23.29
CA ASP A 228 11.38 27.96 -23.80
C ASP A 228 12.09 28.91 -24.75
N PHE A 229 13.36 29.19 -24.48
CA PHE A 229 14.24 29.95 -25.35
C PHE A 229 15.27 29.03 -25.99
N ASP A 230 15.12 28.79 -27.28
CA ASP A 230 16.03 27.99 -28.14
C ASP A 230 16.25 26.55 -27.63
N GLY A 231 15.34 26.01 -26.80
CA GLY A 231 15.51 24.75 -26.05
C GLY A 231 16.67 24.78 -25.06
N LYS A 232 17.21 25.95 -24.73
CA LYS A 232 18.32 26.18 -23.78
C LYS A 232 17.82 26.50 -22.39
N TYR A 233 16.96 27.50 -22.28
CA TYR A 233 16.40 28.01 -21.04
C TYR A 233 14.92 27.69 -21.00
N LEU A 234 14.51 26.89 -20.00
CA LEU A 234 13.15 26.41 -19.85
C LEU A 234 12.62 26.90 -18.51
N LEU A 235 11.46 27.56 -18.54
CA LEU A 235 10.79 28.06 -17.34
C LEU A 235 9.35 27.58 -17.36
N GLU A 236 8.84 27.16 -16.21
CA GLU A 236 7.45 26.82 -16.01
C GLU A 236 6.94 27.41 -14.70
N ALA A 237 5.74 28.00 -14.75
CA ALA A 237 5.00 28.44 -13.59
C ALA A 237 3.60 27.84 -13.63
N ASN A 238 3.18 27.23 -12.52
CA ASN A 238 1.83 26.71 -12.34
C ASN A 238 1.20 27.37 -11.12
N PHE A 239 -0.10 27.55 -11.19
CA PHE A 239 -0.92 27.96 -10.06
C PHE A 239 -2.21 27.17 -10.05
N ARG A 240 -2.63 26.70 -8.87
CA ARG A 240 -3.89 26.02 -8.67
C ARG A 240 -4.59 26.52 -7.42
N ALA A 241 -5.87 26.81 -7.53
CA ALA A 241 -6.76 27.13 -6.42
C ALA A 241 -7.86 26.08 -6.39
N ASP A 242 -7.93 25.30 -5.32
CA ASP A 242 -8.88 24.20 -5.15
C ASP A 242 -9.80 24.48 -3.96
N ALA A 243 -11.11 24.31 -4.16
CA ALA A 243 -12.09 24.35 -3.09
C ALA A 243 -12.71 22.95 -2.90
N SER A 244 -12.82 22.51 -1.64
CA SER A 244 -13.44 21.25 -1.28
C SER A 244 -14.62 21.45 -0.34
N SER A 245 -15.71 20.74 -0.58
CA SER A 245 -16.86 20.71 0.32
C SER A 245 -16.59 19.98 1.65
N ARG A 246 -15.45 19.28 1.74
CA ARG A 246 -14.99 18.60 2.96
C ARG A 246 -14.72 19.57 4.10
N PHE A 247 -14.29 20.79 3.76
CA PHE A 247 -13.91 21.81 4.73
C PHE A 247 -15.04 22.84 4.95
N ALA A 248 -15.09 23.44 6.13
CA ALA A 248 -16.05 24.48 6.47
C ALA A 248 -15.86 25.75 5.63
N GLN A 249 -16.87 26.58 5.56
CA GLN A 249 -16.78 27.89 4.91
C GLN A 249 -15.63 28.72 5.51
N GLY A 250 -14.80 29.29 4.65
CA GLY A 250 -13.56 30.01 5.05
C GLY A 250 -12.30 29.14 5.00
N TYR A 251 -12.40 27.82 5.04
CA TYR A 251 -11.26 26.87 4.98
C TYR A 251 -11.25 26.00 3.72
N ARG A 252 -12.24 26.17 2.83
CA ARG A 252 -12.41 25.34 1.62
C ARG A 252 -11.30 25.52 0.60
N TRP A 253 -10.80 26.75 0.43
CA TRP A 253 -9.84 27.08 -0.62
C TRP A 253 -8.41 26.78 -0.19
N GLY A 254 -7.70 25.98 -0.99
CA GLY A 254 -6.27 25.79 -0.97
C GLY A 254 -5.61 26.42 -2.19
N TYR A 255 -4.41 27.00 -2.02
CA TYR A 255 -3.66 27.67 -3.08
C TYR A 255 -2.29 27.00 -3.23
N PHE A 256 -1.99 26.55 -4.44
CA PHE A 256 -0.87 25.65 -4.72
C PHE A 256 -0.04 26.16 -5.92
N PRO A 257 0.84 27.15 -5.69
CA PRO A 257 1.79 27.61 -6.70
C PRO A 257 2.95 26.62 -6.85
N SER A 258 3.50 26.51 -8.08
CA SER A 258 4.77 25.83 -8.33
C SER A 258 5.54 26.49 -9.47
N PHE A 259 6.86 26.43 -9.39
CA PHE A 259 7.79 26.97 -10.35
C PHE A 259 8.89 25.96 -10.64
N SER A 260 9.29 25.87 -11.90
CA SER A 260 10.48 25.12 -12.28
C SER A 260 11.28 25.84 -13.35
N GLY A 261 12.59 25.64 -13.32
CA GLY A 261 13.50 26.14 -14.32
C GLY A 261 14.55 25.11 -14.70
N ALA A 262 14.95 25.10 -15.96
CA ALA A 262 16.04 24.26 -16.41
C ALA A 262 16.92 25.00 -17.40
N TRP A 263 18.22 24.69 -17.32
CA TRP A 263 19.24 25.17 -18.23
C TRP A 263 19.91 23.98 -18.91
N ARG A 264 19.71 23.88 -20.22
CA ARG A 264 20.36 22.85 -21.03
C ARG A 264 21.75 23.36 -21.46
N LEU A 265 22.74 23.11 -20.59
CA LEU A 265 24.13 23.50 -20.76
C LEU A 265 24.72 22.93 -22.07
N SER A 266 24.36 21.72 -22.44
CA SER A 266 24.84 21.07 -23.68
C SER A 266 24.53 21.86 -24.95
N LYS A 267 23.53 22.76 -24.94
CA LYS A 267 23.23 23.63 -26.09
C LYS A 267 24.04 24.94 -26.12
N GLU A 268 24.88 25.20 -25.15
CA GLU A 268 25.73 26.39 -25.12
C GLU A 268 26.99 26.22 -26.00
N GLU A 269 27.43 27.31 -26.60
CA GLU A 269 28.58 27.32 -27.50
C GLU A 269 29.87 26.78 -26.84
N PHE A 270 30.10 27.13 -25.58
CA PHE A 270 31.25 26.68 -24.81
C PHE A 270 31.28 25.18 -24.51
N MET A 271 30.14 24.50 -24.64
CA MET A 271 30.04 23.06 -24.44
C MET A 271 30.29 22.23 -25.71
N LYS A 272 30.30 22.85 -26.90
CA LYS A 272 30.51 22.16 -28.17
C LYS A 272 31.76 21.28 -28.21
N PRO A 273 32.92 21.69 -27.66
CA PRO A 273 34.12 20.81 -27.66
C PRO A 273 33.95 19.51 -26.88
N LEU A 274 33.01 19.47 -25.92
CA LEU A 274 32.74 18.29 -25.10
C LEU A 274 31.69 17.36 -25.73
N TYR A 275 31.02 17.78 -26.81
CA TYR A 275 29.91 17.06 -27.44
C TYR A 275 30.21 15.61 -27.85
N PRO A 276 31.41 15.23 -28.32
CA PRO A 276 31.71 13.84 -28.62
C PRO A 276 31.62 12.89 -27.42
N VAL A 277 31.83 13.41 -26.20
CA VAL A 277 31.79 12.65 -24.95
C VAL A 277 30.50 12.96 -24.18
N LEU A 278 30.21 14.23 -23.93
CA LEU A 278 29.04 14.71 -23.15
C LEU A 278 28.00 15.32 -24.10
N SER A 279 27.10 14.46 -24.60
CA SER A 279 26.10 14.84 -25.62
C SER A 279 24.89 15.58 -25.12
N ASP A 280 24.54 15.41 -23.84
CA ASP A 280 23.49 16.20 -23.17
C ASP A 280 23.87 16.51 -21.73
N LEU A 281 23.58 17.73 -21.29
CA LEU A 281 23.74 18.14 -19.92
C LEU A 281 22.68 19.21 -19.61
N LYS A 282 21.81 18.94 -18.63
CA LYS A 282 20.76 19.85 -18.23
C LYS A 282 20.64 19.90 -16.69
N VAL A 283 20.77 21.09 -16.14
CA VAL A 283 20.50 21.38 -14.72
C VAL A 283 19.06 21.85 -14.59
N ARG A 284 18.36 21.37 -13.58
CA ARG A 284 16.98 21.75 -13.30
C ARG A 284 16.76 22.00 -11.81
N ALA A 285 15.87 22.93 -11.51
CA ALA A 285 15.43 23.20 -10.16
C ALA A 285 13.91 23.39 -10.15
N SER A 286 13.28 22.99 -9.06
CA SER A 286 11.85 23.12 -8.88
C SER A 286 11.50 23.45 -7.43
N TRP A 287 10.43 24.20 -7.27
CA TRP A 287 9.76 24.46 -6.01
C TRP A 287 8.25 24.40 -6.22
N GLY A 288 7.51 23.78 -5.30
CA GLY A 288 6.06 23.74 -5.40
C GLY A 288 5.38 23.41 -4.09
N LEU A 289 4.15 23.88 -3.99
CA LEU A 289 3.22 23.54 -2.90
C LEU A 289 2.11 22.65 -3.45
N LEU A 290 1.82 21.57 -2.73
CA LEU A 290 0.73 20.63 -3.01
C LEU A 290 -0.22 20.57 -1.81
N GLY A 291 -1.51 20.36 -2.08
CA GLY A 291 -2.53 20.13 -1.07
C GLY A 291 -3.02 18.71 -1.04
N ASN A 292 -3.36 18.21 0.16
CA ASN A 292 -4.07 16.96 0.36
C ASN A 292 -5.34 17.20 1.19
N GLN A 293 -6.49 16.70 0.69
CA GLN A 293 -7.78 16.75 1.38
C GLN A 293 -8.21 15.38 1.92
N GLU A 294 -7.54 14.29 1.53
CA GLU A 294 -7.97 12.91 1.78
C GLU A 294 -7.34 12.28 3.02
N ALA A 295 -6.74 13.09 3.89
CA ALA A 295 -6.11 12.62 5.11
C ALA A 295 -7.05 11.92 6.09
N LEU A 296 -8.36 12.20 6.03
CA LEU A 296 -9.40 11.54 6.81
C LEU A 296 -10.39 10.84 5.89
N ASN A 297 -10.78 9.62 6.26
CA ASN A 297 -11.87 8.86 5.63
C ASN A 297 -13.26 9.39 6.07
N ASP A 298 -13.40 10.70 6.19
CA ASP A 298 -14.63 11.38 6.57
C ASP A 298 -14.96 12.46 5.52
N TYR A 299 -16.17 12.43 4.97
CA TYR A 299 -16.63 13.43 4.01
C TYR A 299 -17.05 14.73 4.69
N TYR A 300 -17.27 14.71 6.01
CA TYR A 300 -17.78 15.83 6.79
C TYR A 300 -16.97 16.06 8.08
N PRO A 301 -15.63 16.16 8.01
CA PRO A 301 -14.77 16.23 9.19
C PRO A 301 -14.94 17.51 9.99
N ALA A 302 -15.53 18.56 9.38
CA ALA A 302 -15.78 19.86 10.01
C ALA A 302 -17.21 20.02 10.53
N LEU A 303 -18.10 19.01 10.39
CA LEU A 303 -19.48 19.07 10.84
C LEU A 303 -19.68 18.27 12.11
N ASN A 304 -20.10 18.95 13.18
CA ASN A 304 -20.56 18.26 14.39
C ASN A 304 -21.89 17.56 14.11
N THR A 305 -21.94 16.26 14.36
CA THR A 305 -23.09 15.40 14.14
C THR A 305 -23.55 14.77 15.44
N TYR A 306 -24.84 14.45 15.52
CA TYR A 306 -25.40 13.70 16.65
C TYR A 306 -25.39 12.21 16.31
N ASN A 307 -25.01 11.38 17.28
CA ASN A 307 -25.23 9.95 17.23
C ASN A 307 -26.69 9.67 17.56
N ILE A 308 -27.41 9.10 16.60
CA ILE A 308 -28.80 8.68 16.73
C ILE A 308 -28.84 7.30 17.39
N GLY A 309 -29.68 7.10 18.41
CA GLY A 309 -29.76 5.83 19.12
C GLY A 309 -28.91 5.75 20.38
N ALA A 310 -28.38 6.88 20.86
CA ALA A 310 -27.88 6.97 22.22
C ALA A 310 -29.01 6.64 23.19
N THR A 311 -28.91 5.48 23.86
CA THR A 311 -29.97 5.02 24.77
C THR A 311 -29.74 5.48 26.20
N TYR A 312 -30.80 5.87 26.87
CA TYR A 312 -30.81 6.20 28.29
C TYR A 312 -31.97 5.49 29.00
N PRO A 313 -31.80 4.94 30.20
CA PRO A 313 -32.86 4.29 30.93
C PRO A 313 -33.79 5.33 31.62
N PHE A 314 -35.03 5.44 31.14
CA PHE A 314 -36.08 6.19 31.78
C PHE A 314 -37.14 5.22 32.29
N GLY A 315 -37.45 5.29 33.60
CA GLY A 315 -38.53 4.49 34.23
C GLY A 315 -38.34 2.97 34.03
N GLY A 316 -37.11 2.49 33.92
CA GLY A 316 -36.80 1.07 33.69
C GLY A 316 -36.82 0.61 32.23
N ALA A 317 -37.15 1.51 31.28
CA ALA A 317 -37.13 1.26 29.84
C ALA A 317 -35.98 2.03 29.15
N LEU A 318 -35.30 1.38 28.20
CA LEU A 318 -34.30 2.05 27.36
C LEU A 318 -35.01 2.92 26.33
N THR A 319 -34.76 4.22 26.39
CA THR A 319 -35.29 5.21 25.46
C THR A 319 -34.18 5.71 24.55
N SER A 320 -34.43 5.70 23.24
CA SER A 320 -33.49 6.26 22.25
C SER A 320 -33.45 7.78 22.31
N GLY A 321 -32.26 8.34 22.28
CA GLY A 321 -32.03 9.78 22.26
C GLY A 321 -30.95 10.14 21.25
N TYR A 322 -30.48 11.36 21.32
CA TYR A 322 -29.42 11.93 20.50
C TYR A 322 -28.30 12.42 21.41
N ALA A 323 -27.07 12.09 21.06
CA ALA A 323 -25.90 12.59 21.80
C ALA A 323 -24.80 13.01 20.81
N GLN A 324 -24.18 14.13 21.07
CA GLN A 324 -22.91 14.46 20.42
C GLN A 324 -21.82 13.61 21.08
N THR A 325 -21.16 12.77 20.31
CA THR A 325 -20.08 11.89 20.80
C THR A 325 -18.70 12.35 20.33
N ASP A 326 -18.66 13.09 19.23
CA ASP A 326 -17.42 13.50 18.59
C ASP A 326 -17.32 15.02 18.58
N LEU A 327 -16.13 15.53 18.96
CA LEU A 327 -15.78 16.92 18.76
C LEU A 327 -15.17 17.06 17.37
N LYS A 328 -15.74 17.93 16.52
CA LYS A 328 -15.18 18.27 15.22
C LYS A 328 -14.89 19.77 15.15
N LEU A 329 -13.68 20.09 14.72
CA LEU A 329 -13.25 21.48 14.58
C LEU A 329 -13.65 22.01 13.20
N ASN A 330 -14.21 23.21 13.17
CA ASN A 330 -14.61 23.87 11.92
C ASN A 330 -13.45 24.52 11.17
N ASN A 331 -12.25 24.57 11.75
CA ASN A 331 -11.03 25.15 11.16
C ASN A 331 -10.10 24.11 10.49
N ILE A 332 -10.58 22.87 10.33
CA ILE A 332 -9.86 21.85 9.56
C ILE A 332 -9.71 22.31 8.11
N SER A 333 -8.50 22.15 7.58
CA SER A 333 -8.13 22.60 6.23
C SER A 333 -7.17 21.60 5.55
N TRP A 334 -6.73 21.95 4.35
CA TRP A 334 -5.79 21.20 3.54
C TRP A 334 -4.48 20.94 4.27
N GLU A 335 -3.99 19.70 4.22
CA GLU A 335 -2.58 19.43 4.48
C GLU A 335 -1.74 20.00 3.34
N LYS A 336 -0.56 20.53 3.65
CA LYS A 336 0.31 21.20 2.68
C LYS A 336 1.67 20.51 2.59
N SER A 337 2.08 20.18 1.38
CA SER A 337 3.39 19.59 1.11
C SER A 337 4.22 20.52 0.23
N ARG A 338 5.27 21.12 0.82
CA ARG A 338 6.26 21.94 0.11
C ARG A 338 7.36 21.02 -0.40
N ASN A 339 7.58 21.04 -1.72
CA ASN A 339 8.60 20.26 -2.40
C ASN A 339 9.65 21.19 -2.98
N VAL A 340 10.93 20.86 -2.78
CA VAL A 340 12.09 21.52 -3.40
C VAL A 340 12.92 20.43 -4.04
N GLY A 341 13.29 20.61 -5.29
CA GLY A 341 14.11 19.65 -6.03
C GLY A 341 15.19 20.34 -6.86
N VAL A 342 16.38 19.74 -6.91
CA VAL A 342 17.46 20.10 -7.82
C VAL A 342 17.91 18.83 -8.51
N GLY A 343 18.01 18.86 -9.84
CA GLY A 343 18.36 17.69 -10.65
C GLY A 343 19.37 18.01 -11.74
N LEU A 344 20.10 16.98 -12.11
CA LEU A 344 21.03 16.98 -13.22
C LEU A 344 20.64 15.82 -14.16
N ASP A 345 20.36 16.15 -15.44
CA ASP A 345 20.21 15.17 -16.51
C ASP A 345 21.45 15.18 -17.38
N PHE A 346 21.96 14.02 -17.77
CA PHE A 346 23.15 13.90 -18.58
C PHE A 346 23.08 12.78 -19.62
N GLY A 347 23.80 12.98 -20.71
CA GLY A 347 23.96 12.00 -21.77
C GLY A 347 25.41 11.96 -22.24
N PHE A 348 26.03 10.77 -22.30
CA PHE A 348 27.39 10.55 -22.80
C PHE A 348 27.37 9.68 -24.05
N PHE A 349 28.41 9.82 -24.86
CA PHE A 349 28.65 8.99 -26.02
C PHE A 349 27.47 8.93 -26.98
N ALA A 350 27.01 10.12 -27.43
CA ALA A 350 25.83 10.28 -28.29
C ALA A 350 24.54 9.64 -27.75
N GLY A 351 24.39 9.64 -26.41
CA GLY A 351 23.22 9.12 -25.73
C GLY A 351 23.25 7.61 -25.44
N GLN A 352 24.39 6.96 -25.62
CA GLN A 352 24.55 5.55 -25.21
C GLN A 352 24.41 5.39 -23.69
N LEU A 353 25.01 6.30 -22.92
CA LEU A 353 24.81 6.40 -21.48
C LEU A 353 23.97 7.65 -21.18
N THR A 354 22.81 7.47 -20.57
CA THR A 354 21.96 8.55 -20.08
C THR A 354 21.65 8.37 -18.62
N GLY A 355 21.46 9.45 -17.91
CA GLY A 355 21.09 9.37 -16.51
C GLY A 355 20.57 10.66 -15.94
N SER A 356 20.04 10.55 -14.72
CA SER A 356 19.67 11.68 -13.90
C SER A 356 20.07 11.46 -12.44
N VAL A 357 20.34 12.57 -11.76
CA VAL A 357 20.55 12.60 -10.31
C VAL A 357 19.67 13.72 -9.77
N ASP A 358 18.80 13.37 -8.83
CA ASP A 358 17.86 14.27 -8.19
C ASP A 358 18.09 14.35 -6.69
N PHE A 359 18.14 15.55 -6.16
CA PHE A 359 18.10 15.84 -4.74
C PHE A 359 16.76 16.49 -4.43
N TYR A 360 16.04 15.98 -3.44
CA TYR A 360 14.77 16.54 -3.05
C TYR A 360 14.65 16.75 -1.54
N ALA A 361 13.84 17.73 -1.17
CA ALA A 361 13.35 17.95 0.18
C ALA A 361 11.85 18.22 0.13
N ARG A 362 11.06 17.35 0.80
CA ARG A 362 9.62 17.49 0.94
C ARG A 362 9.27 17.69 2.40
N LYS A 363 8.62 18.81 2.70
CA LYS A 363 8.10 19.10 4.04
C LYS A 363 6.57 19.16 3.97
N THR A 364 5.90 18.23 4.65
CA THR A 364 4.45 18.23 4.83
C THR A 364 4.12 18.85 6.17
N THR A 365 3.25 19.85 6.17
CA THR A 365 2.75 20.56 7.34
C THR A 365 1.24 20.50 7.38
N ASP A 366 0.67 20.94 8.49
CA ASP A 366 -0.78 20.95 8.68
C ASP A 366 -1.39 19.52 8.54
N ILE A 367 -0.59 18.46 8.87
CA ILE A 367 -1.05 17.08 8.84
C ILE A 367 -2.18 16.91 9.84
N LEU A 368 -3.29 16.35 9.38
CA LEU A 368 -4.46 16.08 10.20
C LEU A 368 -4.19 14.90 11.13
N MET A 369 -4.10 15.19 12.41
CA MET A 369 -3.82 14.20 13.44
C MET A 369 -4.94 14.18 14.46
N LYS A 370 -5.15 12.99 15.06
CA LYS A 370 -6.01 12.81 16.21
C LYS A 370 -5.34 13.46 17.42
N VAL A 371 -6.05 14.34 18.09
CA VAL A 371 -5.61 15.01 19.32
C VAL A 371 -6.39 14.41 20.48
N ASP A 372 -5.67 13.84 21.44
CA ASP A 372 -6.28 13.25 22.63
C ASP A 372 -6.81 14.35 23.55
N VAL A 373 -7.89 14.02 24.25
CA VAL A 373 -8.53 14.88 25.25
C VAL A 373 -8.40 14.24 26.63
N PRO A 374 -8.42 15.02 27.71
CA PRO A 374 -8.46 14.46 29.06
C PRO A 374 -9.59 13.44 29.22
N SER A 375 -9.38 12.42 30.06
CA SER A 375 -10.37 11.35 30.29
C SER A 375 -11.70 11.84 30.84
N GLU A 376 -11.69 12.98 31.50
CA GLU A 376 -12.88 13.64 32.05
C GLU A 376 -13.71 14.39 31.01
N PHE A 377 -13.15 14.59 29.79
CA PHE A 377 -13.85 15.28 28.71
C PHE A 377 -14.88 14.34 28.08
N PRO A 378 -16.14 14.74 27.95
CA PRO A 378 -17.23 13.84 27.58
C PRO A 378 -17.26 13.46 26.09
N LEU A 379 -16.48 14.14 25.24
CA LEU A 379 -16.41 13.88 23.81
C LEU A 379 -15.13 13.14 23.45
N ARG A 380 -15.18 12.41 22.33
CA ARG A 380 -14.04 11.67 21.80
C ARG A 380 -12.94 12.62 21.32
N PRO A 381 -11.68 12.14 21.23
CA PRO A 381 -10.60 12.86 20.60
C PRO A 381 -10.96 13.40 19.21
N TYR A 382 -10.48 14.60 18.92
CA TYR A 382 -10.78 15.31 17.67
C TYR A 382 -9.56 15.34 16.72
N HIS A 383 -9.80 15.71 15.46
CA HIS A 383 -8.73 15.92 14.47
C HIS A 383 -8.41 17.41 14.35
N ALA A 384 -7.12 17.70 14.22
CA ALA A 384 -6.61 19.06 13.97
C ALA A 384 -5.39 19.05 13.04
N ASN A 385 -5.17 20.15 12.32
CA ASN A 385 -4.01 20.34 11.44
C ASN A 385 -2.77 20.74 12.26
N VAL A 386 -2.13 19.78 12.91
CA VAL A 386 -1.02 20.03 13.86
C VAL A 386 0.27 19.30 13.53
N GLY A 387 0.22 18.24 12.72
CA GLY A 387 1.37 17.42 12.41
C GLY A 387 2.30 18.03 11.38
N ALA A 388 3.57 17.66 11.44
CA ALA A 388 4.55 17.98 10.40
C ALA A 388 5.62 16.90 10.24
N MET A 389 6.02 16.63 8.99
CA MET A 389 7.00 15.62 8.62
C MET A 389 7.88 16.13 7.47
N GLU A 390 9.12 15.67 7.43
CA GLU A 390 10.06 15.97 6.36
C GLU A 390 10.62 14.68 5.75
N ASN A 391 10.76 14.66 4.43
CA ASN A 391 11.47 13.64 3.67
C ASN A 391 12.55 14.31 2.84
N LYS A 392 13.77 13.82 2.92
CA LYS A 392 14.91 14.26 2.10
C LYS A 392 15.56 13.06 1.47
N GLY A 393 15.95 13.19 0.21
CA GLY A 393 16.53 12.06 -0.48
C GLY A 393 17.29 12.40 -1.73
N VAL A 394 17.83 11.31 -2.29
CA VAL A 394 18.54 11.31 -3.56
C VAL A 394 17.95 10.20 -4.43
N GLU A 395 17.68 10.53 -5.68
CA GLU A 395 17.26 9.58 -6.70
C GLU A 395 18.27 9.57 -7.84
N ILE A 396 18.69 8.39 -8.27
CA ILE A 396 19.64 8.21 -9.35
C ILE A 396 19.00 7.25 -10.36
N ALA A 397 19.02 7.62 -11.63
CA ALA A 397 18.65 6.75 -12.74
C ALA A 397 19.76 6.73 -13.77
N LEU A 398 20.14 5.53 -14.22
CA LEU A 398 21.17 5.31 -15.24
C LEU A 398 20.65 4.36 -16.30
N ASN A 399 20.91 4.64 -17.57
CA ASN A 399 20.60 3.75 -18.69
C ASN A 399 21.79 3.74 -19.66
N TYR A 400 22.29 2.55 -19.96
CA TYR A 400 23.31 2.32 -20.96
C TYR A 400 22.77 1.43 -22.06
N LYS A 401 22.95 1.83 -23.31
CA LYS A 401 22.56 1.05 -24.50
C LYS A 401 23.68 1.10 -25.53
N THR A 402 24.05 -0.05 -26.06
CA THR A 402 25.04 -0.15 -27.11
C THR A 402 24.77 -1.34 -28.04
N ASN A 403 25.28 -1.26 -29.25
CA ASN A 403 25.24 -2.33 -30.23
C ASN A 403 26.69 -2.66 -30.64
N PHE A 404 27.03 -3.95 -30.71
CA PHE A 404 28.32 -4.43 -31.13
C PHE A 404 28.17 -5.72 -31.94
N GLY A 405 28.42 -5.63 -33.27
CA GLY A 405 28.13 -6.73 -34.20
C GLY A 405 26.64 -7.13 -34.14
N ASP A 406 26.39 -8.42 -33.93
CA ASP A 406 25.02 -8.98 -33.82
C ASP A 406 24.40 -8.82 -32.43
N TRP A 407 25.07 -8.17 -31.49
CA TRP A 407 24.63 -8.00 -30.12
C TRP A 407 24.02 -6.62 -29.86
N THR A 408 22.96 -6.60 -29.10
CA THR A 408 22.40 -5.39 -28.49
C THR A 408 22.43 -5.54 -26.99
N LEU A 409 22.99 -4.57 -26.28
CA LEU A 409 23.04 -4.55 -24.82
C LEU A 409 22.34 -3.32 -24.28
N GLY A 410 21.40 -3.53 -23.35
CA GLY A 410 20.78 -2.48 -22.57
C GLY A 410 20.89 -2.80 -21.08
N VAL A 411 21.44 -1.88 -20.29
CA VAL A 411 21.47 -1.97 -18.83
C VAL A 411 20.90 -0.68 -18.28
N GLY A 412 19.87 -0.80 -17.46
CA GLY A 412 19.25 0.33 -16.77
C GLY A 412 19.14 0.07 -15.27
N GLY A 413 19.18 1.11 -14.48
CA GLY A 413 18.99 0.98 -13.04
C GLY A 413 18.53 2.28 -12.43
N ASN A 414 17.84 2.15 -11.31
CA ASN A 414 17.51 3.26 -10.43
C ASN A 414 17.86 2.94 -8.97
N PHE A 415 18.14 3.99 -8.24
CA PHE A 415 18.45 3.93 -6.82
C PHE A 415 17.83 5.12 -6.14
N THR A 416 17.14 4.90 -5.02
CA THR A 416 16.56 5.96 -4.19
C THR A 416 17.00 5.78 -2.75
N TYR A 417 17.44 6.86 -2.15
CA TYR A 417 17.63 7.00 -0.72
C TYR A 417 16.64 8.02 -0.19
N ASN A 418 15.87 7.67 0.83
CA ASN A 418 14.93 8.56 1.51
C ASN A 418 15.17 8.55 3.01
N LYS A 419 15.31 9.74 3.60
CA LYS A 419 15.35 9.95 5.05
C LYS A 419 14.11 10.68 5.48
N ASN A 420 13.27 10.01 6.23
CA ASN A 420 12.07 10.56 6.85
C ASN A 420 12.38 11.11 8.24
N LYS A 421 11.68 12.17 8.65
CA LYS A 421 11.76 12.74 9.99
C LYS A 421 10.45 13.40 10.40
N ILE A 422 9.91 12.99 11.54
CA ILE A 422 8.78 13.67 12.19
C ILE A 422 9.28 14.99 12.79
N LEU A 423 8.59 16.09 12.49
CA LEU A 423 8.94 17.42 12.98
C LEU A 423 8.00 17.92 14.07
N ASN A 424 6.73 17.51 14.02
CA ASN A 424 5.71 17.92 14.98
C ASN A 424 4.61 16.86 15.10
N LEU A 425 4.14 16.59 16.30
CA LEU A 425 3.03 15.70 16.64
C LEU A 425 1.95 16.41 17.48
N GLY A 426 1.78 17.73 17.29
CA GLY A 426 0.87 18.53 18.10
C GLY A 426 1.39 18.74 19.52
N ALA A 427 0.58 18.41 20.51
CA ALA A 427 0.96 18.51 21.92
C ALA A 427 1.82 17.32 22.40
N ASN A 428 1.95 16.26 21.58
CA ASN A 428 2.63 15.05 21.96
C ASN A 428 4.09 15.07 21.53
N GLU A 429 5.01 14.62 22.36
CA GLU A 429 6.40 14.38 21.98
C GLU A 429 6.54 13.06 21.20
N TYR A 430 5.69 12.09 21.52
CA TYR A 430 5.61 10.80 20.83
C TYR A 430 4.19 10.20 20.89
N MET A 431 3.94 9.23 20.03
CA MET A 431 2.74 8.41 19.97
C MET A 431 3.13 6.95 19.83
N ASP A 432 2.65 6.10 20.72
CA ASP A 432 2.93 4.66 20.74
C ASP A 432 1.80 3.87 20.04
N ASN A 433 2.20 2.91 19.22
CA ASN A 433 1.33 1.91 18.63
C ASN A 433 1.99 0.53 18.74
N GLY A 434 1.76 -0.16 19.85
CA GLY A 434 2.40 -1.45 20.14
C GLY A 434 3.92 -1.34 20.29
N ALA A 435 4.66 -1.95 19.37
CA ALA A 435 6.13 -1.91 19.33
C ALA A 435 6.68 -0.74 18.51
N ILE A 436 5.81 0.09 17.92
CA ILE A 436 6.18 1.25 17.12
C ILE A 436 6.00 2.52 17.95
N ARG A 437 6.96 3.42 17.84
CA ARG A 437 6.87 4.78 18.41
C ARG A 437 7.11 5.81 17.34
N ASN A 438 6.12 6.65 17.11
CA ASN A 438 6.26 7.86 16.32
C ASN A 438 6.67 9.00 17.25
N ALA A 439 7.91 9.49 17.13
CA ALA A 439 8.46 10.52 18.00
C ALA A 439 9.08 11.65 17.20
N VAL A 440 8.98 12.88 17.73
CA VAL A 440 9.63 14.06 17.12
C VAL A 440 11.14 13.80 17.01
N GLY A 441 11.69 14.06 15.83
CA GLY A 441 13.11 13.85 15.55
C GLY A 441 13.45 12.48 14.94
N HIS A 442 12.55 11.51 14.98
CA HIS A 442 12.70 10.16 14.44
C HIS A 442 11.91 9.96 13.15
N SER A 443 12.18 8.87 12.44
CA SER A 443 11.39 8.45 11.29
C SER A 443 10.01 7.96 11.71
N TYR A 444 9.05 8.10 10.81
CA TYR A 444 7.71 7.54 10.97
C TYR A 444 7.76 6.01 11.01
N ASP A 445 6.89 5.40 11.81
CA ASP A 445 6.79 3.95 12.02
C ASP A 445 8.12 3.27 12.39
N THR A 446 8.85 3.88 13.34
CA THR A 446 10.09 3.33 13.88
C THR A 446 9.80 2.41 15.06
N TYR A 447 10.42 1.23 15.07
CA TYR A 447 10.32 0.32 16.20
C TYR A 447 11.01 0.90 17.45
N TYR A 448 10.30 0.83 18.57
CA TYR A 448 10.76 1.22 19.90
C TYR A 448 10.62 0.02 20.83
N ILE A 449 11.69 -0.74 20.97
CA ILE A 449 11.71 -2.11 21.51
C ILE A 449 12.88 -2.33 22.43
N TYR A 450 12.81 -3.39 23.25
CA TYR A 450 13.90 -3.75 24.15
C TYR A 450 15.13 -4.21 23.37
N LYS A 451 16.31 -3.81 23.87
CA LYS A 451 17.57 -4.32 23.36
C LYS A 451 17.86 -5.70 23.99
N ALA A 452 18.13 -6.69 23.15
CA ALA A 452 18.58 -8.01 23.56
C ALA A 452 20.05 -8.20 23.17
N ASP A 453 20.82 -8.90 23.99
CA ASP A 453 22.24 -9.20 23.73
C ASP A 453 22.54 -10.70 23.77
N GLY A 454 21.53 -11.55 23.58
CA GLY A 454 21.68 -13.01 23.51
C GLY A 454 20.74 -13.76 24.43
N LEU A 455 21.12 -14.98 24.78
CA LEU A 455 20.40 -15.88 25.69
C LEU A 455 21.24 -16.14 26.95
N PHE A 456 20.56 -16.32 28.07
CA PHE A 456 21.25 -16.85 29.28
C PHE A 456 21.76 -18.26 29.03
N GLN A 457 23.05 -18.48 29.18
CA GLN A 457 23.65 -19.78 28.88
C GLN A 457 23.59 -20.75 30.08
N SER A 458 23.44 -20.22 31.28
CA SER A 458 23.38 -21.04 32.51
C SER A 458 22.36 -20.48 33.52
N LYS A 459 22.03 -21.31 34.49
CA LYS A 459 21.19 -20.91 35.64
C LYS A 459 21.85 -19.80 36.46
N GLU A 460 23.14 -19.84 36.62
CA GLU A 460 23.93 -18.87 37.38
C GLU A 460 23.87 -17.49 36.76
N GLU A 461 23.94 -17.40 35.41
CA GLU A 461 23.74 -16.15 34.69
C GLU A 461 22.33 -15.58 34.89
N ALA A 462 21.31 -16.42 34.78
CA ALA A 462 19.92 -16.01 34.97
C ALA A 462 19.67 -15.58 36.44
N ASP A 463 20.19 -16.31 37.43
CA ASP A 463 20.07 -15.96 38.85
C ASP A 463 20.82 -14.66 39.19
N ALA A 464 22.00 -14.43 38.63
CA ALA A 464 22.73 -13.17 38.76
C ALA A 464 21.96 -11.99 38.17
N PHE A 465 21.31 -12.20 37.02
CA PHE A 465 20.44 -11.19 36.42
C PHE A 465 19.23 -10.88 37.30
N VAL A 466 18.56 -11.92 37.83
CA VAL A 466 17.43 -11.74 38.77
C VAL A 466 17.86 -11.02 40.04
N ALA A 467 19.02 -11.33 40.59
CA ALA A 467 19.57 -10.66 41.78
C ALA A 467 19.80 -9.15 41.52
N LYS A 468 20.18 -8.78 40.29
CA LYS A 468 20.44 -7.39 39.91
C LYS A 468 19.18 -6.63 39.50
N TYR A 469 18.33 -7.23 38.67
CA TYR A 469 17.24 -6.55 37.98
C TYR A 469 15.84 -7.02 38.40
N GLY A 470 15.73 -8.04 39.26
CA GLY A 470 14.46 -8.65 39.64
C GLY A 470 13.86 -9.53 38.55
N THR A 471 12.52 -9.54 38.48
CA THR A 471 11.75 -10.32 37.48
C THR A 471 11.04 -9.38 36.54
N PRO A 472 11.72 -8.86 35.53
CA PRO A 472 11.07 -8.00 34.53
C PRO A 472 9.97 -8.77 33.82
N PHE A 473 8.93 -8.05 33.38
CA PHE A 473 7.74 -8.59 32.69
C PHE A 473 6.91 -9.59 33.53
N GLY A 474 7.09 -9.63 34.84
CA GLY A 474 6.37 -10.53 35.74
C GLY A 474 6.74 -12.02 35.62
N SER A 475 7.77 -12.34 34.86
CA SER A 475 8.28 -13.70 34.65
C SER A 475 9.74 -13.80 35.11
N ARG A 476 10.07 -14.81 35.92
CA ARG A 476 11.47 -15.06 36.35
C ARG A 476 12.24 -15.64 35.15
N PRO A 477 13.29 -14.97 34.66
CA PRO A 477 14.15 -15.49 33.62
C PRO A 477 14.90 -16.75 34.08
N GLN A 478 15.16 -17.63 33.13
CA GLN A 478 15.84 -18.91 33.32
C GLN A 478 16.91 -19.07 32.23
N ALA A 479 17.77 -20.09 32.42
CA ALA A 479 18.71 -20.46 31.36
C ALA A 479 17.96 -20.73 30.02
N GLY A 480 18.47 -20.20 28.93
CA GLY A 480 17.86 -20.24 27.60
C GLY A 480 16.87 -19.11 27.30
N ASP A 481 16.57 -18.24 28.28
CA ASP A 481 15.75 -17.06 28.00
C ASP A 481 16.56 -15.92 27.39
N ILE A 482 15.84 -15.01 26.73
CA ILE A 482 16.43 -13.80 26.13
C ILE A 482 16.95 -12.89 27.24
N ARG A 483 18.19 -12.44 27.11
CA ARG A 483 18.82 -11.48 28.01
C ARG A 483 18.59 -10.07 27.50
N TYR A 484 17.85 -9.26 28.27
CA TYR A 484 17.59 -7.85 27.97
C TYR A 484 18.62 -6.95 28.64
N VAL A 485 18.90 -5.83 28.00
CA VAL A 485 19.93 -4.87 28.41
C VAL A 485 19.30 -3.70 29.16
N ASP A 486 19.85 -3.36 30.32
CA ASP A 486 19.61 -2.11 31.02
C ASP A 486 20.32 -0.98 30.25
N VAL A 487 19.57 -0.20 29.49
CA VAL A 487 20.09 0.78 28.54
C VAL A 487 20.37 2.12 29.23
N ASP A 488 19.52 2.55 30.17
CA ASP A 488 19.67 3.80 30.89
C ASP A 488 20.52 3.66 32.17
N GLY A 489 20.84 2.42 32.60
CA GLY A 489 21.71 2.12 33.72
C GLY A 489 21.08 2.34 35.11
N ASP A 490 19.72 2.40 35.17
CA ASP A 490 19.01 2.65 36.44
C ASP A 490 18.88 1.39 37.34
N GLY A 491 19.38 0.26 36.88
CA GLY A 491 19.37 -1.03 37.63
C GLY A 491 18.03 -1.76 37.52
N LYS A 492 17.17 -1.41 36.57
CA LYS A 492 15.89 -2.06 36.30
C LYS A 492 15.74 -2.29 34.80
N ILE A 493 14.99 -3.32 34.43
CA ILE A 493 14.56 -3.52 33.03
C ILE A 493 13.09 -3.10 32.93
N ASN A 494 12.83 -2.00 32.23
CA ASN A 494 11.50 -1.40 32.12
C ASN A 494 11.32 -0.64 30.81
N GLY A 495 10.23 0.12 30.65
CA GLY A 495 9.93 0.85 29.41
C GLY A 495 10.98 1.86 28.94
N LYS A 496 11.90 2.30 29.83
CA LYS A 496 12.99 3.22 29.50
C LYS A 496 14.17 2.54 28.79
N ASP A 497 14.27 1.20 28.89
CA ASP A 497 15.31 0.40 28.24
C ASP A 497 14.97 0.05 26.78
N ARG A 498 13.87 0.60 26.27
CA ARG A 498 13.55 0.48 24.85
C ARG A 498 14.42 1.44 24.04
N ILE A 499 14.82 0.98 22.88
CA ILE A 499 15.62 1.74 21.92
C ILE A 499 14.87 1.92 20.60
N PHE A 500 15.14 3.01 19.92
CA PHE A 500 14.74 3.15 18.53
C PHE A 500 15.59 2.24 17.65
N SER A 501 14.93 1.50 16.76
CA SER A 501 15.57 0.61 15.80
C SER A 501 15.24 1.09 14.37
N ASN A 502 15.25 0.20 13.38
CA ASN A 502 14.89 0.55 12.03
C ASN A 502 13.38 0.88 11.91
N SER A 503 13.03 1.69 10.89
CA SER A 503 11.65 1.88 10.49
C SER A 503 11.11 0.64 9.76
N VAL A 504 9.78 0.54 9.69
CA VAL A 504 9.07 -0.41 8.83
C VAL A 504 9.33 -0.11 7.35
N ASP A 505 9.45 1.17 7.00
CA ASP A 505 9.68 1.62 5.63
C ASP A 505 11.16 1.60 5.26
N PRO A 506 11.51 1.08 4.06
CA PRO A 506 12.91 1.01 3.63
C PRO A 506 13.47 2.40 3.35
N ALA A 507 14.70 2.65 3.83
CA ALA A 507 15.43 3.86 3.50
C ALA A 507 16.05 3.82 2.09
N TYR A 508 16.35 2.63 1.58
CA TYR A 508 16.94 2.41 0.25
C TYR A 508 16.05 1.52 -0.60
N THR A 509 15.80 1.95 -1.83
CA THR A 509 15.13 1.13 -2.86
C THR A 509 15.94 1.17 -4.14
N PHE A 510 16.00 0.06 -4.84
CA PHE A 510 16.74 -0.03 -6.10
C PHE A 510 16.11 -1.04 -7.05
N ALA A 511 16.29 -0.79 -8.34
CA ALA A 511 15.96 -1.74 -9.39
C ALA A 511 17.03 -1.70 -10.49
N MET A 512 17.21 -2.83 -11.18
CA MET A 512 18.12 -2.98 -12.31
C MET A 512 17.43 -3.78 -13.39
N ASN A 513 17.51 -3.29 -14.63
CA ASN A 513 17.02 -3.95 -15.83
C ASN A 513 18.22 -4.31 -16.72
N PHE A 514 18.21 -5.52 -17.22
CA PHE A 514 19.20 -6.03 -18.14
C PHE A 514 18.49 -6.56 -19.39
N ASN A 515 18.88 -6.09 -20.57
CA ASN A 515 18.35 -6.53 -21.85
C ASN A 515 19.53 -6.91 -22.77
N LEU A 516 19.47 -8.09 -23.34
CA LEU A 516 20.48 -8.60 -24.25
C LEU A 516 19.80 -9.17 -25.49
N GLY A 517 20.14 -8.69 -26.64
CA GLY A 517 19.72 -9.25 -27.92
C GLY A 517 20.92 -9.87 -28.65
N TRP A 518 20.74 -11.03 -29.23
CA TRP A 518 21.72 -11.67 -30.10
C TRP A 518 21.02 -12.35 -31.28
N ARG A 519 21.15 -11.74 -32.46
CA ARG A 519 20.44 -12.19 -33.68
C ARG A 519 18.94 -12.35 -33.43
N ALA A 520 18.47 -13.59 -33.37
CA ALA A 520 17.04 -13.94 -33.16
C ALA A 520 16.68 -14.15 -31.68
N PHE A 521 17.66 -14.16 -30.78
CA PHE A 521 17.44 -14.35 -29.34
C PHE A 521 17.38 -13.01 -28.61
N ASP A 522 16.50 -12.94 -27.63
CA ASP A 522 16.39 -11.83 -26.68
C ASP A 522 16.27 -12.33 -25.25
N LEU A 523 16.98 -11.67 -24.36
CA LEU A 523 16.92 -11.87 -22.91
C LEU A 523 16.58 -10.54 -22.25
N SER A 524 15.59 -10.55 -21.36
CA SER A 524 15.27 -9.43 -20.47
C SER A 524 15.22 -9.93 -19.03
N ALA A 525 15.89 -9.23 -18.12
CA ALA A 525 15.86 -9.54 -16.70
C ALA A 525 15.65 -8.26 -15.88
N MET A 526 14.84 -8.34 -14.83
CA MET A 526 14.59 -7.25 -13.89
C MET A 526 14.84 -7.70 -12.46
N PHE A 527 15.73 -7.01 -11.79
CA PHE A 527 16.00 -7.15 -10.37
C PHE A 527 15.42 -5.96 -9.61
N SER A 528 14.94 -6.20 -8.41
CA SER A 528 14.56 -5.13 -7.47
C SER A 528 14.91 -5.52 -6.04
N GLY A 529 15.12 -4.53 -5.20
CA GLY A 529 15.43 -4.77 -3.80
C GLY A 529 15.25 -3.53 -2.94
N VAL A 530 15.28 -3.77 -1.63
CA VAL A 530 15.23 -2.74 -0.60
C VAL A 530 16.26 -3.01 0.47
N ALA A 531 16.64 -1.97 1.23
CA ALA A 531 17.49 -2.11 2.39
C ALA A 531 17.15 -1.10 3.47
N ALA A 532 17.65 -1.35 4.69
CA ALA A 532 17.37 -0.57 5.90
C ALA A 532 15.87 -0.50 6.22
N ALA A 533 15.21 -1.65 6.21
CA ALA A 533 13.86 -1.86 6.71
C ALA A 533 13.85 -3.06 7.66
N SER A 534 12.91 -3.09 8.58
CA SER A 534 12.76 -4.19 9.51
C SER A 534 11.30 -4.50 9.78
N ARG A 535 11.02 -5.75 10.20
CA ARG A 535 9.69 -6.16 10.65
C ARG A 535 9.77 -6.98 11.92
N LEU A 536 8.83 -6.70 12.80
CA LEU A 536 8.58 -7.51 14.00
C LEU A 536 7.38 -8.40 13.69
N TYR A 537 7.57 -9.71 13.77
CA TYR A 537 6.49 -10.68 13.61
C TYR A 537 5.92 -11.07 14.99
N SER A 538 4.63 -11.44 15.00
CA SER A 538 3.96 -11.85 16.22
C SER A 538 4.48 -13.19 16.74
N SER A 539 4.24 -13.47 18.03
CA SER A 539 4.51 -14.76 18.64
C SER A 539 3.81 -15.93 17.96
N GLU A 540 2.69 -15.69 17.26
CA GLU A 540 2.02 -16.72 16.45
C GLU A 540 2.93 -17.31 15.37
N VAL A 541 3.86 -16.50 14.82
CA VAL A 541 4.78 -16.91 13.75
C VAL A 541 6.01 -17.62 14.29
N PHE A 542 6.56 -17.11 15.39
CA PHE A 542 7.79 -17.63 16.00
C PHE A 542 7.56 -18.37 17.32
N GLY A 543 6.34 -18.36 17.86
CA GLY A 543 6.00 -19.10 19.06
C GLY A 543 6.08 -20.60 18.85
N ALA A 544 6.68 -21.31 19.78
CA ALA A 544 6.62 -22.75 19.82
C ALA A 544 5.50 -23.18 20.78
N PHE A 545 4.67 -24.14 20.34
CA PHE A 545 3.71 -24.82 21.21
C PHE A 545 2.69 -23.90 21.92
N GLY A 546 2.12 -22.95 21.21
CA GLY A 546 1.09 -22.03 21.72
C GLY A 546 -0.31 -22.65 21.80
N GLY A 547 -0.47 -23.83 22.41
CA GLY A 547 -1.76 -24.53 22.50
C GLY A 547 -2.21 -25.10 21.16
N ASP A 548 -3.41 -24.73 20.71
CA ASP A 548 -3.96 -25.15 19.42
C ASP A 548 -3.43 -24.33 18.21
N THR A 549 -2.60 -23.31 18.48
CA THR A 549 -1.99 -22.41 17.51
C THR A 549 -0.46 -22.43 17.53
N GLY A 550 0.14 -23.56 17.84
CA GLY A 550 1.60 -23.70 17.90
C GLY A 550 2.15 -24.57 16.78
N HIS A 551 2.43 -24.00 15.62
CA HIS A 551 3.17 -24.67 14.55
C HIS A 551 4.62 -24.18 14.55
N PRO A 552 5.54 -24.85 15.30
CA PRO A 552 6.92 -24.39 15.40
C PRO A 552 7.62 -24.50 14.03
N SER A 553 8.30 -23.46 13.64
CA SER A 553 9.18 -23.48 12.46
C SER A 553 10.37 -24.42 12.69
N THR A 554 11.06 -24.81 11.62
CA THR A 554 12.26 -25.65 11.70
C THR A 554 13.40 -25.02 12.53
N GLU A 555 13.39 -23.71 12.73
CA GLU A 555 14.36 -23.00 13.57
C GLU A 555 14.30 -23.40 15.03
N TRP A 556 13.13 -23.82 15.53
CA TRP A 556 12.98 -24.32 16.89
C TRP A 556 13.70 -25.65 17.16
N ARG A 557 14.23 -26.33 16.13
CA ARG A 557 15.18 -27.42 16.29
C ARG A 557 16.52 -26.97 16.89
N ASP A 558 16.80 -25.65 16.80
CA ASP A 558 17.95 -25.00 17.38
C ASP A 558 17.61 -24.23 18.66
N ALA A 559 16.53 -24.63 19.34
CA ALA A 559 16.16 -24.08 20.63
C ALA A 559 17.24 -24.42 21.70
N TRP A 560 17.44 -23.50 22.61
CA TRP A 560 18.31 -23.74 23.77
C TRP A 560 17.74 -24.87 24.63
N SER A 561 18.61 -25.78 25.06
CA SER A 561 18.33 -26.80 26.07
C SER A 561 19.60 -27.04 26.91
N ALA A 562 19.45 -27.72 28.03
CA ALA A 562 20.61 -28.07 28.89
C ALA A 562 21.67 -28.89 28.13
N ASP A 563 21.23 -29.75 27.21
CA ASP A 563 22.08 -30.56 26.36
C ASP A 563 22.62 -29.77 25.12
N LYS A 564 22.04 -28.62 24.84
CA LYS A 564 22.40 -27.74 23.70
C LYS A 564 22.40 -26.28 24.14
N PRO A 565 23.33 -25.86 24.99
CA PRO A 565 23.35 -24.48 25.51
C PRO A 565 23.73 -23.44 24.45
N SER A 566 24.25 -23.84 23.29
CA SER A 566 24.57 -22.98 22.14
C SER A 566 23.41 -22.76 21.16
N GLY A 567 22.19 -23.13 21.53
CA GLY A 567 20.99 -22.90 20.71
C GLY A 567 20.81 -21.43 20.33
N LYS A 568 20.34 -21.18 19.10
CA LYS A 568 20.09 -19.81 18.59
C LYS A 568 18.70 -19.30 18.90
N MET A 569 17.76 -20.22 19.18
CA MET A 569 16.39 -19.89 19.60
C MET A 569 16.29 -20.02 21.13
N PRO A 570 15.41 -19.24 21.77
CA PRO A 570 15.25 -19.31 23.22
C PRO A 570 14.69 -20.66 23.64
N ARG A 571 14.73 -20.93 24.95
CA ARG A 571 14.04 -22.11 25.49
C ARG A 571 12.57 -22.12 25.17
N ILE A 572 12.00 -23.31 24.99
CA ILE A 572 10.58 -23.50 24.68
C ILE A 572 9.75 -23.39 25.97
N TYR A 573 8.67 -22.62 25.90
CA TYR A 573 7.62 -22.54 26.89
C TYR A 573 6.35 -23.22 26.38
N LEU A 574 5.63 -23.88 27.27
CA LEU A 574 4.31 -24.39 26.98
C LEU A 574 3.26 -23.27 27.05
N ALA A 575 2.17 -23.44 26.32
CA ALA A 575 1.05 -22.51 26.35
C ALA A 575 0.56 -22.26 27.80
N GLY A 576 0.28 -21.00 28.11
CA GLY A 576 -0.20 -20.56 29.42
C GLY A 576 0.89 -20.42 30.49
N GLN A 577 2.15 -20.74 30.20
CA GLN A 577 3.26 -20.41 31.08
C GLN A 577 3.67 -18.96 30.89
N ALA A 578 4.06 -18.30 32.03
CA ALA A 578 4.65 -16.96 31.95
C ALA A 578 5.96 -17.03 31.16
N ASN A 579 6.03 -16.25 30.11
CA ASN A 579 7.09 -16.31 29.10
C ASN A 579 7.91 -15.01 29.08
N HIS A 580 9.14 -15.10 29.54
CA HIS A 580 10.07 -13.96 29.54
C HIS A 580 10.45 -13.49 28.14
N ASN A 581 10.35 -14.37 27.14
CA ASN A 581 10.81 -14.15 25.77
C ASN A 581 9.83 -13.41 24.86
N GLU A 582 8.60 -13.11 25.34
CA GLU A 582 7.55 -12.48 24.51
C GLU A 582 7.70 -10.98 24.32
N ALA A 583 8.58 -10.33 25.09
CA ALA A 583 8.77 -8.90 24.99
C ALA A 583 9.31 -8.52 23.60
N SER A 584 8.66 -7.52 22.99
CA SER A 584 9.10 -6.96 21.71
C SER A 584 10.53 -6.45 21.82
N SER A 585 11.45 -7.09 21.10
CA SER A 585 12.89 -6.85 21.25
C SER A 585 13.65 -6.99 19.94
N THR A 586 14.89 -6.54 19.94
CA THR A 586 15.80 -6.70 18.80
C THR A 586 16.07 -8.17 18.47
N PHE A 587 15.81 -9.11 19.38
CA PHE A 587 15.91 -10.53 19.11
C PHE A 587 14.87 -11.01 18.06
N TRP A 588 13.65 -10.50 18.14
CA TRP A 588 12.55 -10.86 17.24
C TRP A 588 12.45 -9.98 16.00
N LEU A 589 13.16 -8.84 15.97
CA LEU A 589 13.17 -7.94 14.84
C LEU A 589 13.91 -8.58 13.67
N GLN A 590 13.23 -8.70 12.52
CA GLN A 590 13.80 -9.24 11.29
C GLN A 590 14.26 -8.10 10.39
N ASP A 591 15.45 -8.23 9.83
CA ASP A 591 15.91 -7.38 8.74
C ASP A 591 15.28 -7.83 7.42
N THR A 592 14.55 -6.95 6.78
CA THR A 592 13.77 -7.25 5.57
C THR A 592 14.47 -6.80 4.28
N HIS A 593 15.80 -6.60 4.31
CA HIS A 593 16.52 -6.33 3.09
C HIS A 593 16.50 -7.53 2.13
N TYR A 594 16.37 -7.26 0.85
CA TYR A 594 16.38 -8.32 -0.16
C TYR A 594 16.79 -7.81 -1.54
N VAL A 595 17.19 -8.76 -2.38
CA VAL A 595 17.31 -8.61 -3.85
C VAL A 595 16.51 -9.73 -4.51
N ARG A 596 15.61 -9.38 -5.43
CA ARG A 596 14.71 -10.33 -6.10
C ARG A 596 14.83 -10.23 -7.61
N LEU A 597 14.94 -11.38 -8.29
CA LEU A 597 14.69 -11.47 -9.72
C LEU A 597 13.17 -11.44 -9.97
N LYS A 598 12.67 -10.22 -10.22
CA LYS A 598 11.22 -9.96 -10.40
C LYS A 598 10.69 -10.51 -11.71
N ASN A 599 11.48 -10.37 -12.78
CA ASN A 599 11.11 -10.86 -14.11
C ASN A 599 12.33 -11.35 -14.86
N LEU A 600 12.18 -12.46 -15.57
CA LEU A 600 13.13 -12.99 -16.54
C LEU A 600 12.35 -13.40 -17.78
N GLN A 601 12.72 -12.89 -18.96
CA GLN A 601 12.12 -13.31 -20.22
C GLN A 601 13.21 -13.73 -21.18
N LEU A 602 13.03 -14.90 -21.81
CA LEU A 602 13.87 -15.44 -22.87
C LEU A 602 13.01 -15.59 -24.12
N GLY A 603 13.36 -14.94 -25.20
CA GLY A 603 12.63 -14.98 -26.44
C GLY A 603 13.48 -15.48 -27.62
N TYR A 604 12.80 -16.12 -28.56
CA TYR A 604 13.37 -16.48 -29.86
C TYR A 604 12.39 -16.11 -30.97
N THR A 605 12.84 -15.27 -31.90
CA THR A 605 12.06 -14.87 -33.07
C THR A 605 12.42 -15.75 -34.25
N LEU A 606 11.48 -16.48 -34.80
CA LEU A 606 11.71 -17.38 -35.91
C LEU A 606 12.16 -16.62 -37.19
N PRO A 607 13.11 -17.16 -37.96
CA PRO A 607 13.53 -16.57 -39.22
C PRO A 607 12.37 -16.43 -40.21
N LYS A 608 12.29 -15.31 -40.90
CA LYS A 608 11.23 -15.03 -41.90
C LYS A 608 11.14 -16.11 -43.00
N SER A 609 12.23 -16.81 -43.29
CA SER A 609 12.29 -17.91 -44.29
C SER A 609 11.34 -19.06 -43.90
N LEU A 610 11.15 -19.33 -42.61
CA LEU A 610 10.23 -20.38 -42.11
C LEU A 610 8.76 -19.94 -42.14
N LEU A 611 8.48 -18.64 -42.22
CA LEU A 611 7.15 -18.08 -42.13
C LEU A 611 6.52 -17.73 -43.50
N LYS A 612 7.31 -17.81 -44.58
CA LYS A 612 6.89 -17.34 -45.93
C LYS A 612 5.56 -17.90 -46.45
N ASN A 613 5.23 -19.13 -46.08
CA ASN A 613 4.03 -19.81 -46.59
C ASN A 613 2.84 -19.79 -45.60
N LEU A 614 3.01 -19.12 -44.44
CA LEU A 614 2.02 -19.14 -43.35
C LEU A 614 1.21 -17.84 -43.25
N GLY A 615 1.48 -16.83 -44.11
CA GLY A 615 0.84 -15.52 -44.01
C GLY A 615 1.20 -14.77 -42.71
N VAL A 616 2.27 -15.18 -42.02
CA VAL A 616 2.73 -14.61 -40.77
C VAL A 616 3.98 -13.78 -41.02
N SER A 617 3.97 -12.51 -40.61
CA SER A 617 5.09 -11.59 -40.77
C SER A 617 6.18 -11.76 -39.70
N SER A 618 5.79 -12.17 -38.48
CA SER A 618 6.69 -12.46 -37.37
C SER A 618 6.09 -13.48 -36.39
N LEU A 619 6.89 -14.40 -35.91
CA LEU A 619 6.55 -15.35 -34.84
C LEU A 619 7.68 -15.37 -33.80
N ARG A 620 7.38 -14.95 -32.58
CA ARG A 620 8.29 -15.01 -31.45
C ARG A 620 7.74 -15.97 -30.39
N VAL A 621 8.53 -16.95 -29.98
CA VAL A 621 8.26 -17.85 -28.87
C VAL A 621 9.05 -17.35 -27.67
N TYR A 622 8.46 -17.32 -26.50
CA TYR A 622 9.15 -16.87 -25.31
C TYR A 622 8.74 -17.63 -24.04
N TYR A 623 9.71 -17.71 -23.14
CA TYR A 623 9.50 -18.05 -21.73
C TYR A 623 9.52 -16.78 -20.91
N SER A 624 8.63 -16.66 -19.92
CA SER A 624 8.62 -15.60 -18.92
C SER A 624 8.50 -16.20 -17.53
N GLY A 625 9.42 -15.82 -16.65
CA GLY A 625 9.42 -16.20 -15.24
C GLY A 625 9.25 -14.97 -14.34
N GLU A 626 8.41 -15.07 -13.32
CA GLU A 626 8.20 -13.97 -12.35
C GLU A 626 8.57 -14.44 -10.94
N ASN A 627 9.24 -13.57 -10.17
CA ASN A 627 9.65 -13.82 -8.79
C ASN A 627 10.48 -15.12 -8.62
N LEU A 628 11.38 -15.41 -9.56
CA LEU A 628 12.06 -16.70 -9.66
C LEU A 628 12.92 -17.02 -8.45
N PHE A 629 13.61 -16.02 -7.91
CA PHE A 629 14.34 -16.18 -6.65
C PHE A 629 14.46 -14.85 -5.90
N THR A 630 14.65 -14.95 -4.60
CA THR A 630 14.91 -13.83 -3.68
C THR A 630 16.14 -14.19 -2.85
N LEU A 631 17.04 -13.25 -2.72
CA LEU A 631 18.16 -13.28 -1.76
C LEU A 631 17.79 -12.37 -0.61
N ASP A 632 17.67 -12.91 0.58
CA ASP A 632 17.29 -12.20 1.81
C ASP A 632 17.91 -12.86 3.04
N ASN A 633 17.75 -12.23 4.19
CA ASN A 633 18.19 -12.74 5.49
C ASN A 633 17.01 -13.05 6.42
N MET A 634 15.80 -13.22 5.88
CA MET A 634 14.63 -13.51 6.68
C MET A 634 14.70 -14.89 7.32
N ARG A 635 14.37 -14.98 8.59
CA ARG A 635 14.19 -16.26 9.27
C ARG A 635 12.87 -16.91 8.86
N GLY A 636 12.81 -18.23 8.87
CA GLY A 636 11.56 -18.99 8.63
C GLY A 636 11.08 -19.02 7.18
N ASN A 637 11.91 -18.68 6.19
CA ASN A 637 11.53 -18.59 4.76
C ASN A 637 10.30 -17.68 4.50
N ILE A 638 10.16 -16.63 5.28
CA ILE A 638 9.10 -15.63 5.12
C ILE A 638 9.50 -14.67 4.00
N ASP A 639 8.55 -14.32 3.14
CA ASP A 639 8.80 -13.31 2.11
C ASP A 639 9.07 -11.94 2.76
N PRO A 640 10.20 -11.27 2.44
CA PRO A 640 10.53 -9.97 3.03
C PRO A 640 9.53 -8.86 2.69
N GLU A 641 8.70 -9.01 1.63
CA GLU A 641 7.61 -8.10 1.30
C GLU A 641 6.29 -8.44 2.03
N ALA A 642 6.23 -9.53 2.80
CA ALA A 642 5.02 -9.89 3.54
C ALA A 642 4.69 -8.81 4.58
N THR A 643 3.51 -8.20 4.44
CA THR A 643 3.06 -7.11 5.32
C THR A 643 2.36 -7.60 6.57
N SER A 644 1.77 -8.81 6.54
CA SER A 644 1.04 -9.36 7.66
C SER A 644 1.98 -9.90 8.74
N GLN A 645 1.90 -9.34 9.94
CA GLN A 645 2.61 -9.84 11.12
C GLN A 645 2.19 -11.25 11.54
N ARG A 646 1.04 -11.73 11.03
CA ARG A 646 0.45 -13.05 11.31
C ARG A 646 0.59 -14.03 10.14
N LEU A 647 1.31 -13.66 9.08
CA LEU A 647 1.42 -14.43 7.83
C LEU A 647 0.07 -14.84 7.22
N SER A 648 -0.93 -13.99 7.33
CA SER A 648 -2.25 -14.20 6.74
C SER A 648 -2.34 -13.75 5.27
N SER A 649 -1.31 -13.10 4.74
CA SER A 649 -1.29 -12.67 3.34
C SER A 649 -1.06 -13.84 2.38
N TYR A 650 -1.72 -13.79 1.23
CA TYR A 650 -1.47 -14.76 0.16
C TYR A 650 0.01 -14.75 -0.25
N PRO A 651 0.69 -15.90 -0.31
CA PRO A 651 2.12 -15.95 -0.60
C PRO A 651 2.41 -15.45 -2.02
N LEU A 652 3.53 -14.78 -2.18
CA LEU A 652 4.01 -14.36 -3.49
C LEU A 652 4.37 -15.59 -4.33
N LEU A 653 3.73 -15.71 -5.49
CA LEU A 653 3.90 -16.86 -6.36
C LEU A 653 5.13 -16.71 -7.28
N ARG A 654 5.83 -17.80 -7.51
CA ARG A 654 6.72 -17.95 -8.67
C ARG A 654 5.88 -18.38 -9.85
N THR A 655 5.92 -17.60 -10.92
CA THR A 655 5.12 -17.84 -12.12
C THR A 655 6.02 -18.20 -13.29
N HIS A 656 5.68 -19.27 -14.01
CA HIS A 656 6.36 -19.68 -15.23
C HIS A 656 5.34 -19.68 -16.37
N SER A 657 5.60 -18.90 -17.41
CA SER A 657 4.71 -18.75 -18.55
C SER A 657 5.45 -19.01 -19.87
N PHE A 658 4.77 -19.64 -20.79
CA PHE A 658 5.23 -19.80 -22.17
C PHE A 658 4.25 -19.07 -23.08
N GLY A 659 4.75 -18.29 -24.02
CA GLY A 659 3.92 -17.48 -24.88
C GLY A 659 4.40 -17.42 -26.31
N LEU A 660 3.46 -17.04 -27.17
CA LEU A 660 3.66 -16.81 -28.60
C LEU A 660 3.19 -15.41 -28.95
N ASN A 661 4.03 -14.67 -29.68
CA ASN A 661 3.63 -13.41 -30.32
C ASN A 661 3.62 -13.63 -31.83
N VAL A 662 2.46 -13.45 -32.44
CA VAL A 662 2.25 -13.63 -33.89
C VAL A 662 1.83 -12.30 -34.49
N SER A 663 2.50 -11.88 -35.54
CA SER A 663 2.10 -10.73 -36.38
C SER A 663 1.82 -11.24 -37.78
N PHE A 664 0.72 -10.77 -38.37
CA PHE A 664 0.26 -11.15 -39.69
C PHE A 664 0.60 -10.08 -40.74
#